data_186f9fc12dff6f032620127f40e5988a
#
_entry.id   186f9fc12dff6f032620127f40e5988a
#
_cell.length_a   1.000
_cell.length_b   1.000
_cell.length_c   1.000
_cell.angle_alpha   90.00
_cell.angle_beta   90.00
_cell.angle_gamma   90.00
#
_symmetry.space_group_name_H-M   'P 1'
#
loop_
_entity.id
_entity.type
_entity.pdbx_description
1 polymer ?
#
loop_
_entity_poly.entity_id
_entity_poly.type
_entity_poly.pdbx_seq_one_letter_code
_entity_poly.pdbx_strand_id
1 'polypeptide(L)'
;EIGLGIPAEPLFRSQLIDIGAMSGKPVMEGKGLLFKIYGGVDVFDIEVNEKDPEKFCEAVEKIAPTFGGINLEDIKAPECFYIENRLKKTLDIPVMHDDQHGTAIISAAGLLNALEVAGKKIEDAKIVVNGAGAAAISCTKLYCSLGARHENIVMLDSRGVIYKGRDHVNEQKMEFATDRTDIKTLEEAVKGADVFVGLSKGNVLSQDMVRSMAHMPIVFALANPVPEISYEDATEARPDILMSTGRSDYPNQINNVIGFPYIFRGALDVHAKAINEEMKLAAVRAIADLAKQPVPEIVNQVYHVNDLQFGPKYFIPKPVDPRLITEVSAAVAKAAIESGVARKTITDWDEYKNRLKQMLGQETKFTRTLHATAALHPQRVVFAEGGHQTMMKAAVTALQEGICHPILLGNPDRLNRLAKRLKLDLTGVEIVDMRADKEQGRRATYAKHLAEKRARQGVTFEEAYDKMYERNYFGMSMVEQGDADAFITGLYTKYSNTIKVAKEVIGVRKDYNTFATMHILNSKRGAIYVADTLINRHPNQDVLYDVARLSEHTVKFFNQDPVIAMVSYSNFGTDEVGSPVAVHQAVEKLQHDFPDMVVDGEMQVNFALNRELRDDKYPFTRLKGKDVNTIVFANMNAANSSYKLIQALDPDCEIVGPVQMGLNKPIHFTDFEASVSDVVNVTAVAVIDAYVDKVKNNK
;
A
#
# COMPACT_ATOMS: atom_id res chain seq x y z
N GLU A 1 0.70 -4.80 -15.08
CA GLU A 1 -0.40 -5.74 -14.78
C GLU A 1 0.17 -6.91 -13.97
N ILE A 2 0.18 -6.77 -12.65
CA ILE A 2 0.07 -7.97 -11.83
C ILE A 2 -1.41 -8.36 -11.95
N GLY A 3 -1.80 -8.72 -13.15
CA GLY A 3 -2.93 -9.57 -13.36
C GLY A 3 -2.55 -10.89 -12.73
N LEU A 4 -2.99 -11.15 -11.52
CA LEU A 4 -3.18 -12.51 -11.04
C LEU A 4 -4.23 -13.13 -11.96
N GLY A 5 -3.78 -13.45 -13.17
CA GLY A 5 -4.53 -14.22 -14.17
C GLY A 5 -4.60 -15.70 -13.80
N ILE A 6 -4.83 -15.96 -12.52
CA ILE A 6 -5.31 -17.26 -12.07
C ILE A 6 -6.83 -17.13 -12.14
N PRO A 7 -7.50 -17.77 -13.11
CA PRO A 7 -8.96 -17.82 -13.09
C PRO A 7 -9.37 -18.47 -11.78
N ALA A 8 -10.02 -17.72 -10.93
CA ALA A 8 -10.53 -18.22 -9.65
C ALA A 8 -11.57 -19.35 -9.82
N GLU A 9 -12.07 -19.56 -11.02
CA GLU A 9 -13.16 -20.49 -11.31
C GLU A 9 -12.81 -22.00 -11.27
N PRO A 10 -11.62 -22.49 -11.63
CA PRO A 10 -11.30 -23.90 -11.46
C PRO A 10 -10.92 -24.31 -10.05
N LEU A 11 -10.50 -23.36 -9.20
CA LEU A 11 -9.93 -23.65 -7.88
C LEU A 11 -10.95 -24.01 -6.78
N PHE A 12 -12.23 -23.79 -7.01
CA PHE A 12 -13.26 -23.91 -5.94
C PHE A 12 -14.27 -25.03 -6.12
N ARG A 13 -14.01 -26.02 -6.97
CA ARG A 13 -14.93 -27.14 -7.14
C ARG A 13 -14.79 -28.26 -6.07
N SER A 14 -13.77 -28.18 -5.22
CA SER A 14 -13.41 -29.27 -4.30
C SER A 14 -14.27 -29.38 -3.03
N GLN A 15 -14.92 -28.31 -2.59
CA GLN A 15 -15.64 -28.26 -1.30
C GLN A 15 -16.87 -29.17 -1.19
N LEU A 16 -17.41 -29.69 -2.29
CA LEU A 16 -18.63 -30.52 -2.31
C LEU A 16 -18.40 -31.99 -2.69
N ILE A 17 -17.24 -32.33 -3.26
CA ILE A 17 -16.93 -33.67 -3.76
C ILE A 17 -15.48 -33.99 -3.41
N ASP A 18 -15.22 -35.16 -2.82
CA ASP A 18 -13.87 -35.71 -2.67
C ASP A 18 -13.30 -36.02 -4.06
N ILE A 19 -12.55 -35.06 -4.62
CA ILE A 19 -11.94 -35.16 -5.96
C ILE A 19 -10.61 -35.92 -5.94
N GLY A 20 -10.11 -36.29 -4.75
CA GLY A 20 -8.85 -36.98 -4.53
C GLY A 20 -7.61 -36.10 -4.55
N ALA A 21 -6.53 -36.59 -3.97
CA ALA A 21 -5.28 -35.86 -3.72
C ALA A 21 -4.69 -35.17 -4.99
N MET A 22 -4.64 -35.87 -6.12
CA MET A 22 -4.08 -35.29 -7.36
C MET A 22 -4.89 -34.12 -7.92
N SER A 23 -6.21 -34.15 -7.76
CA SER A 23 -7.08 -33.09 -8.26
C SER A 23 -7.06 -31.84 -7.35
N GLY A 24 -6.63 -31.98 -6.11
CA GLY A 24 -6.40 -30.87 -5.18
C GLY A 24 -5.11 -30.07 -5.45
N LYS A 25 -4.15 -30.62 -6.23
CA LYS A 25 -2.84 -30.02 -6.50
C LYS A 25 -2.91 -28.54 -6.94
N PRO A 26 -3.72 -28.14 -7.93
CA PRO A 26 -3.77 -26.72 -8.34
C PRO A 26 -4.23 -25.77 -7.22
N VAL A 27 -5.12 -26.25 -6.34
CA VAL A 27 -5.58 -25.46 -5.17
C VAL A 27 -4.42 -25.26 -4.20
N MET A 28 -3.68 -26.31 -3.90
CA MET A 28 -2.57 -26.32 -2.95
C MET A 28 -1.39 -25.47 -3.47
N GLU A 29 -1.05 -25.56 -4.75
CA GLU A 29 -0.03 -24.69 -5.39
C GLU A 29 -0.45 -23.22 -5.35
N GLY A 30 -1.72 -22.93 -5.67
CA GLY A 30 -2.27 -21.57 -5.58
C GLY A 30 -2.24 -21.04 -4.16
N LYS A 31 -2.59 -21.86 -3.19
CA LYS A 31 -2.54 -21.53 -1.76
C LYS A 31 -1.09 -21.21 -1.32
N GLY A 32 -0.13 -22.07 -1.71
CA GLY A 32 1.31 -21.87 -1.43
C GLY A 32 1.83 -20.57 -2.02
N LEU A 33 1.45 -20.25 -3.26
CA LEU A 33 1.80 -18.98 -3.92
C LEU A 33 1.24 -17.76 -3.15
N LEU A 34 -0.02 -17.81 -2.72
CA LEU A 34 -0.64 -16.73 -1.96
C LEU A 34 0.01 -16.53 -0.57
N PHE A 35 0.37 -17.60 0.12
CA PHE A 35 1.16 -17.53 1.35
C PHE A 35 2.50 -16.81 1.14
N LYS A 36 3.18 -17.12 0.02
CA LYS A 36 4.46 -16.49 -0.31
C LYS A 36 4.31 -15.02 -0.65
N ILE A 37 3.36 -14.68 -1.53
CA ILE A 37 3.14 -13.30 -1.98
C ILE A 37 2.70 -12.41 -0.83
N TYR A 38 1.70 -12.81 -0.05
CA TYR A 38 1.06 -11.95 0.93
C TYR A 38 1.62 -12.09 2.35
N GLY A 39 2.11 -13.25 2.72
CA GLY A 39 2.62 -13.53 4.07
C GLY A 39 4.14 -13.69 4.15
N GLY A 40 4.84 -13.76 3.02
CA GLY A 40 6.28 -14.07 2.99
C GLY A 40 6.60 -15.45 3.59
N VAL A 41 5.64 -16.39 3.59
CA VAL A 41 5.77 -17.73 4.16
C VAL A 41 6.16 -18.73 3.07
N ASP A 42 7.19 -19.51 3.33
CA ASP A 42 7.56 -20.63 2.46
C ASP A 42 6.63 -21.83 2.74
N VAL A 43 6.07 -22.40 1.68
CA VAL A 43 5.09 -23.47 1.76
C VAL A 43 5.54 -24.66 0.92
N PHE A 44 5.31 -25.84 1.45
CA PHE A 44 5.38 -27.12 0.75
C PHE A 44 3.97 -27.69 0.69
N ASP A 45 3.41 -27.81 -0.48
CA ASP A 45 2.14 -28.45 -0.71
C ASP A 45 2.30 -29.97 -0.74
N ILE A 46 1.51 -30.67 0.07
CA ILE A 46 1.58 -32.11 0.25
C ILE A 46 0.18 -32.71 0.15
N GLU A 47 -0.10 -33.38 -0.94
CA GLU A 47 -1.35 -34.06 -1.21
C GLU A 47 -1.29 -35.50 -0.68
N VAL A 48 -1.97 -35.73 0.44
CA VAL A 48 -2.00 -37.06 1.09
C VAL A 48 -3.14 -37.91 0.52
N ASN A 49 -2.82 -38.95 -0.23
CA ASN A 49 -3.81 -39.88 -0.79
C ASN A 49 -4.21 -40.95 0.24
N GLU A 50 -4.84 -40.52 1.31
CA GLU A 50 -5.38 -41.40 2.38
C GLU A 50 -6.80 -40.97 2.77
N LYS A 51 -7.73 -41.88 2.79
CA LYS A 51 -9.14 -41.63 3.13
C LYS A 51 -9.50 -41.94 4.57
N ASP A 52 -8.69 -42.71 5.25
CA ASP A 52 -8.86 -43.01 6.66
C ASP A 52 -8.33 -41.85 7.50
N PRO A 53 -9.18 -41.17 8.29
CA PRO A 53 -8.78 -39.99 9.06
C PRO A 53 -7.65 -40.29 10.07
N GLU A 54 -7.61 -41.50 10.64
CA GLU A 54 -6.56 -41.90 11.56
C GLU A 54 -5.20 -41.96 10.86
N LYS A 55 -5.13 -42.68 9.73
CA LYS A 55 -3.90 -42.85 8.95
C LYS A 55 -3.45 -41.52 8.32
N PHE A 56 -4.41 -40.69 7.93
CA PHE A 56 -4.11 -39.31 7.47
C PHE A 56 -3.39 -38.55 8.59
N CYS A 57 -3.95 -38.53 9.81
CA CYS A 57 -3.32 -37.87 10.95
C CYS A 57 -1.93 -38.45 11.26
N GLU A 58 -1.76 -39.79 11.23
CA GLU A 58 -0.46 -40.42 11.42
C GLU A 58 0.58 -39.98 10.37
N ALA A 59 0.17 -39.82 9.10
CA ALA A 59 1.05 -39.34 8.05
C ALA A 59 1.50 -37.88 8.33
N VAL A 60 0.55 -37.00 8.68
CA VAL A 60 0.82 -35.59 9.01
C VAL A 60 1.71 -35.48 10.25
N GLU A 61 1.43 -36.27 11.30
CA GLU A 61 2.25 -36.32 12.53
C GLU A 61 3.71 -36.66 12.25
N LYS A 62 3.96 -37.60 11.29
CA LYS A 62 5.32 -38.05 10.93
C LYS A 62 6.12 -36.97 10.17
N ILE A 63 5.48 -36.10 9.37
CA ILE A 63 6.14 -35.04 8.62
C ILE A 63 6.18 -33.72 9.37
N ALA A 64 5.32 -33.55 10.38
CA ALA A 64 5.18 -32.30 11.15
C ALA A 64 6.48 -31.72 11.73
N PRO A 65 7.49 -32.53 12.18
CA PRO A 65 8.75 -31.98 12.66
C PRO A 65 9.53 -31.13 11.65
N THR A 66 9.21 -31.24 10.36
CA THR A 66 9.82 -30.41 9.29
C THR A 66 9.28 -28.98 9.27
N PHE A 67 8.07 -28.77 9.81
CA PHE A 67 7.29 -27.54 9.56
C PHE A 67 7.08 -26.70 10.82
N GLY A 68 6.90 -25.40 10.60
CA GLY A 68 6.52 -24.44 11.66
C GLY A 68 5.02 -24.32 11.88
N GLY A 69 4.19 -24.81 10.94
CA GLY A 69 2.73 -24.79 11.01
C GLY A 69 2.12 -25.63 9.91
N ILE A 70 0.83 -25.96 10.03
CA ILE A 70 0.09 -26.78 9.07
C ILE A 70 -1.23 -26.09 8.72
N ASN A 71 -1.44 -25.82 7.42
CA ASN A 71 -2.73 -25.46 6.86
C ASN A 71 -3.41 -26.73 6.32
N LEU A 72 -4.60 -27.02 6.82
CA LEU A 72 -5.45 -28.08 6.29
C LEU A 72 -6.39 -27.46 5.25
N GLU A 73 -6.55 -28.13 4.11
CA GLU A 73 -7.32 -27.64 2.98
C GLU A 73 -8.10 -28.78 2.33
N ASP A 74 -9.28 -28.47 1.79
CA ASP A 74 -10.12 -29.40 1.00
C ASP A 74 -10.48 -30.74 1.69
N ILE A 75 -10.56 -30.76 3.01
CA ILE A 75 -11.00 -31.91 3.78
C ILE A 75 -12.49 -31.77 4.10
N LYS A 76 -13.30 -32.71 3.63
CA LYS A 76 -14.75 -32.67 3.83
C LYS A 76 -15.19 -32.85 5.27
N ALA A 77 -16.38 -32.35 5.59
CA ALA A 77 -17.05 -32.67 6.86
C ALA A 77 -17.76 -34.07 6.79
N PRO A 78 -17.82 -34.83 7.88
CA PRO A 78 -17.39 -34.47 9.25
C PRO A 78 -15.91 -34.75 9.56
N GLU A 79 -15.16 -35.43 8.68
CA GLU A 79 -13.80 -35.88 8.90
C GLU A 79 -12.83 -34.71 9.23
N CYS A 80 -13.03 -33.54 8.62
CA CYS A 80 -12.21 -32.35 8.87
C CYS A 80 -12.19 -31.93 10.35
N PHE A 81 -13.31 -32.07 11.07
CA PHE A 81 -13.37 -31.72 12.49
C PHE A 81 -12.54 -32.70 13.34
N TYR A 82 -12.61 -33.98 13.03
CA TYR A 82 -11.83 -35.00 13.71
C TYR A 82 -10.33 -34.78 13.48
N ILE A 83 -9.93 -34.63 12.22
CA ILE A 83 -8.54 -34.48 11.82
C ILE A 83 -7.92 -33.22 12.46
N GLU A 84 -8.58 -32.07 12.33
CA GLU A 84 -8.08 -30.83 12.92
C GLU A 84 -7.96 -30.91 14.44
N ASN A 85 -8.99 -31.44 15.12
CA ASN A 85 -8.98 -31.59 16.59
C ASN A 85 -7.88 -32.53 17.07
N ARG A 86 -7.63 -33.65 16.37
CA ARG A 86 -6.56 -34.58 16.71
C ARG A 86 -5.19 -33.92 16.52
N LEU A 87 -4.94 -33.34 15.36
CA LEU A 87 -3.64 -32.71 15.06
C LEU A 87 -3.33 -31.51 15.99
N LYS A 88 -4.33 -30.71 16.36
CA LYS A 88 -4.19 -29.68 17.38
C LYS A 88 -3.82 -30.20 18.77
N LYS A 89 -4.19 -31.42 19.10
CA LYS A 89 -3.87 -32.04 20.40
C LYS A 89 -2.50 -32.73 20.41
N THR A 90 -2.08 -33.26 19.27
CA THR A 90 -0.86 -34.07 19.16
C THR A 90 0.35 -33.26 18.70
N LEU A 91 0.13 -32.17 17.97
CA LEU A 91 1.20 -31.32 17.45
C LEU A 91 1.40 -30.08 18.32
N ASP A 92 2.66 -29.68 18.45
CA ASP A 92 3.09 -28.49 19.20
C ASP A 92 3.45 -27.33 18.26
N ILE A 93 2.75 -27.24 17.13
CA ILE A 93 2.81 -26.21 16.11
C ILE A 93 1.39 -25.77 15.69
N PRO A 94 1.18 -24.56 15.17
CA PRO A 94 -0.14 -24.11 14.75
C PRO A 94 -0.71 -24.97 13.62
N VAL A 95 -1.94 -25.44 13.84
CA VAL A 95 -2.75 -26.17 12.85
C VAL A 95 -4.05 -25.41 12.65
N MET A 96 -4.41 -25.11 11.40
CA MET A 96 -5.67 -24.45 11.06
C MET A 96 -6.25 -25.02 9.77
N HIS A 97 -7.54 -25.29 9.76
CA HIS A 97 -8.28 -25.66 8.55
C HIS A 97 -8.87 -24.39 7.93
N ASP A 98 -8.34 -23.94 6.78
CA ASP A 98 -8.71 -22.65 6.20
C ASP A 98 -10.16 -22.59 5.72
N ASP A 99 -10.71 -23.66 5.12
CA ASP A 99 -12.11 -23.70 4.69
C ASP A 99 -13.10 -23.54 5.86
N GLN A 100 -12.70 -23.93 7.07
CA GLN A 100 -13.51 -23.73 8.27
C GLN A 100 -13.31 -22.33 8.83
N HIS A 101 -12.06 -21.95 9.12
CA HIS A 101 -11.72 -20.77 9.91
C HIS A 101 -11.45 -19.54 9.07
N GLY A 102 -10.92 -19.68 7.86
CA GLY A 102 -10.67 -18.54 6.96
C GLY A 102 -11.99 -17.83 6.61
N THR A 103 -12.96 -18.58 6.08
CA THR A 103 -14.29 -18.03 5.76
C THR A 103 -14.98 -17.44 7.00
N ALA A 104 -14.86 -18.10 8.16
CA ALA A 104 -15.43 -17.60 9.41
C ALA A 104 -14.83 -16.24 9.82
N ILE A 105 -13.51 -16.11 9.80
CA ILE A 105 -12.81 -14.88 10.19
C ILE A 105 -13.17 -13.72 9.25
N ILE A 106 -13.13 -13.97 7.93
CA ILE A 106 -13.37 -12.88 6.97
C ILE A 106 -14.85 -12.48 6.96
N SER A 107 -15.78 -13.46 6.98
CA SER A 107 -17.21 -13.13 7.06
C SER A 107 -17.57 -12.44 8.37
N ALA A 108 -16.93 -12.78 9.49
CA ALA A 108 -17.13 -12.11 10.77
C ALA A 108 -16.65 -10.64 10.75
N ALA A 109 -15.50 -10.37 10.14
CA ALA A 109 -15.03 -9.00 9.95
C ALA A 109 -15.98 -8.17 9.06
N GLY A 110 -16.42 -8.77 7.94
CA GLY A 110 -17.44 -8.17 7.08
C GLY A 110 -18.76 -7.92 7.78
N LEU A 111 -19.20 -8.87 8.62
CA LEU A 111 -20.46 -8.77 9.38
C LEU A 111 -20.42 -7.61 10.38
N LEU A 112 -19.35 -7.47 11.17
CA LEU A 112 -19.19 -6.36 12.12
C LEU A 112 -19.33 -5.01 11.42
N ASN A 113 -18.65 -4.84 10.31
CA ASN A 113 -18.69 -3.60 9.56
C ASN A 113 -20.00 -3.36 8.82
N ALA A 114 -20.61 -4.40 8.24
CA ALA A 114 -21.91 -4.29 7.61
C ALA A 114 -23.01 -3.93 8.61
N LEU A 115 -22.97 -4.49 9.82
CA LEU A 115 -23.88 -4.11 10.93
C LEU A 115 -23.67 -2.65 11.34
N GLU A 116 -22.42 -2.18 11.44
CA GLU A 116 -22.11 -0.78 11.74
C GLU A 116 -22.67 0.16 10.66
N VAL A 117 -22.49 -0.17 9.37
CA VAL A 117 -23.06 0.59 8.24
C VAL A 117 -24.58 0.60 8.29
N ALA A 118 -25.22 -0.53 8.67
CA ALA A 118 -26.66 -0.64 8.81
C ALA A 118 -27.22 0.00 10.09
N GLY A 119 -26.34 0.45 11.03
CA GLY A 119 -26.75 0.97 12.33
C GLY A 119 -27.36 -0.08 13.26
N LYS A 120 -26.97 -1.36 13.10
CA LYS A 120 -27.48 -2.50 13.87
C LYS A 120 -26.43 -3.02 14.84
N LYS A 121 -26.86 -3.63 15.95
CA LYS A 121 -25.99 -4.29 16.92
C LYS A 121 -26.01 -5.81 16.69
N ILE A 122 -24.87 -6.45 16.87
CA ILE A 122 -24.72 -7.90 16.63
C ILE A 122 -25.58 -8.71 17.60
N GLU A 123 -25.76 -8.22 18.83
CA GLU A 123 -26.57 -8.89 19.87
C GLU A 123 -28.07 -8.96 19.51
N ASP A 124 -28.56 -8.01 18.74
CA ASP A 124 -29.96 -7.88 18.38
C ASP A 124 -30.27 -8.40 16.96
N ALA A 125 -29.22 -8.66 16.15
CA ALA A 125 -29.34 -9.05 14.75
C ALA A 125 -29.95 -10.45 14.60
N LYS A 126 -30.99 -10.56 13.75
CA LYS A 126 -31.57 -11.85 13.36
C LYS A 126 -30.81 -12.40 12.19
N ILE A 127 -30.09 -13.51 12.40
CA ILE A 127 -29.16 -14.11 11.46
C ILE A 127 -29.71 -15.42 10.92
N VAL A 128 -29.81 -15.56 9.61
CA VAL A 128 -30.15 -16.79 8.92
C VAL A 128 -28.93 -17.35 8.23
N VAL A 129 -28.54 -18.57 8.61
CA VAL A 129 -27.39 -19.28 8.03
C VAL A 129 -27.91 -20.42 7.16
N ASN A 130 -27.79 -20.28 5.85
CA ASN A 130 -28.23 -21.29 4.89
C ASN A 130 -27.07 -22.20 4.47
N GLY A 131 -26.97 -23.33 5.10
CA GLY A 131 -25.89 -24.29 5.08
C GLY A 131 -25.61 -24.78 6.50
N ALA A 132 -25.17 -26.03 6.64
CA ALA A 132 -24.78 -26.61 7.93
C ALA A 132 -23.55 -27.50 7.77
N GLY A 133 -22.66 -27.10 6.87
CA GLY A 133 -21.34 -27.68 6.69
C GLY A 133 -20.29 -27.07 7.63
N ALA A 134 -19.02 -27.45 7.44
CA ALA A 134 -17.91 -27.01 8.28
C ALA A 134 -17.79 -25.48 8.35
N ALA A 135 -17.82 -24.79 7.21
CA ALA A 135 -17.74 -23.33 7.15
C ALA A 135 -18.93 -22.67 7.90
N ALA A 136 -20.18 -23.14 7.67
CA ALA A 136 -21.36 -22.59 8.30
C ALA A 136 -21.33 -22.70 9.83
N ILE A 137 -20.92 -23.85 10.35
CA ILE A 137 -20.76 -24.09 11.79
C ILE A 137 -19.68 -23.17 12.36
N SER A 138 -18.53 -23.07 11.70
CA SER A 138 -17.41 -22.22 12.16
C SER A 138 -17.75 -20.75 12.11
N CYS A 139 -18.43 -20.26 11.06
CA CYS A 139 -18.93 -18.89 10.98
C CYS A 139 -19.88 -18.58 12.15
N THR A 140 -20.85 -19.47 12.39
CA THR A 140 -21.84 -19.25 13.44
C THR A 140 -21.21 -19.22 14.83
N LYS A 141 -20.25 -20.12 15.12
CA LYS A 141 -19.47 -20.10 16.36
C LYS A 141 -18.76 -18.78 16.56
N LEU A 142 -18.09 -18.30 15.54
CA LEU A 142 -17.34 -17.05 15.62
C LEU A 142 -18.27 -15.82 15.76
N TYR A 143 -19.45 -15.84 15.14
CA TYR A 143 -20.45 -14.79 15.34
C TYR A 143 -20.95 -14.76 16.79
N CYS A 144 -21.19 -15.93 17.40
CA CYS A 144 -21.53 -16.02 18.81
C CYS A 144 -20.41 -15.50 19.72
N SER A 145 -19.14 -15.83 19.40
CA SER A 145 -17.96 -15.28 20.13
C SER A 145 -17.82 -13.75 20.01
N LEU A 146 -18.41 -13.14 18.98
CA LEU A 146 -18.48 -11.70 18.79
C LEU A 146 -19.69 -11.03 19.44
N GLY A 147 -20.64 -11.81 19.99
CA GLY A 147 -21.80 -11.32 20.70
C GLY A 147 -23.17 -11.61 20.05
N ALA A 148 -23.21 -12.32 18.91
CA ALA A 148 -24.48 -12.76 18.34
C ALA A 148 -25.19 -13.72 19.32
N ARG A 149 -26.47 -13.46 19.61
CA ARG A 149 -27.23 -14.32 20.51
C ARG A 149 -27.72 -15.55 19.79
N HIS A 150 -27.53 -16.71 20.41
CA HIS A 150 -27.89 -17.99 19.86
C HIS A 150 -29.39 -18.07 19.48
N GLU A 151 -30.27 -17.47 20.30
CA GLU A 151 -31.71 -17.42 20.04
C GLU A 151 -32.11 -16.61 18.80
N ASN A 152 -31.23 -15.72 18.31
CA ASN A 152 -31.44 -14.92 17.12
C ASN A 152 -30.89 -15.58 15.84
N ILE A 153 -30.30 -16.76 15.95
CA ILE A 153 -29.69 -17.48 14.82
C ILE A 153 -30.61 -18.63 14.40
N VAL A 154 -30.86 -18.70 13.10
CA VAL A 154 -31.60 -19.80 12.47
C VAL A 154 -30.72 -20.46 11.43
N MET A 155 -30.32 -21.71 11.67
CA MET A 155 -29.51 -22.49 10.74
C MET A 155 -30.37 -23.46 9.93
N LEU A 156 -30.06 -23.58 8.63
CA LEU A 156 -30.75 -24.49 7.71
C LEU A 156 -29.76 -25.46 7.04
N ASP A 157 -30.20 -26.65 6.79
CA ASP A 157 -29.55 -27.61 5.89
C ASP A 157 -30.45 -27.94 4.69
N SER A 158 -30.08 -28.93 3.87
CA SER A 158 -30.84 -29.36 2.70
C SER A 158 -32.28 -29.84 3.00
N ARG A 159 -32.62 -30.09 4.26
CA ARG A 159 -33.95 -30.51 4.71
C ARG A 159 -34.73 -29.38 5.36
N GLY A 160 -34.22 -28.15 5.39
CA GLY A 160 -34.83 -26.97 6.01
C GLY A 160 -34.25 -26.59 7.36
N VAL A 161 -35.02 -25.90 8.19
CA VAL A 161 -34.57 -25.38 9.48
C VAL A 161 -34.16 -26.47 10.44
N ILE A 162 -33.03 -26.29 11.13
CA ILE A 162 -32.54 -27.16 12.17
C ILE A 162 -33.16 -26.70 13.50
N TYR A 163 -34.09 -27.51 14.05
CA TYR A 163 -34.76 -27.24 15.31
C TYR A 163 -34.55 -28.36 16.31
N LYS A 164 -34.71 -28.08 17.61
CA LYS A 164 -34.57 -29.07 18.68
C LYS A 164 -35.57 -30.22 18.52
N GLY A 165 -35.08 -31.44 18.58
CA GLY A 165 -35.89 -32.65 18.38
C GLY A 165 -36.11 -33.10 16.94
N ARG A 166 -35.43 -32.47 15.95
CA ARG A 166 -35.42 -32.91 14.57
C ARG A 166 -34.58 -34.18 14.41
N ASP A 167 -35.14 -35.19 13.75
CA ASP A 167 -34.43 -36.46 13.51
C ASP A 167 -33.25 -36.30 12.54
N HIS A 168 -32.25 -37.18 12.70
CA HIS A 168 -31.08 -37.29 11.84
C HIS A 168 -30.23 -36.00 11.75
N VAL A 169 -30.07 -35.29 12.85
CA VAL A 169 -29.15 -34.13 13.00
C VAL A 169 -27.94 -34.60 13.80
N ASN A 170 -26.73 -34.35 13.27
CA ASN A 170 -25.50 -34.67 14.00
C ASN A 170 -25.27 -33.69 15.16
N GLU A 171 -24.35 -34.03 16.06
CA GLU A 171 -24.07 -33.25 17.27
C GLU A 171 -23.67 -31.81 16.98
N GLN A 172 -22.82 -31.58 15.97
CA GLN A 172 -22.32 -30.24 15.58
C GLN A 172 -23.47 -29.35 15.07
N LYS A 173 -24.42 -29.91 14.33
CA LYS A 173 -25.60 -29.15 13.85
C LYS A 173 -26.61 -28.94 14.98
N MET A 174 -26.73 -29.89 15.91
CA MET A 174 -27.66 -29.81 17.04
C MET A 174 -27.28 -28.67 17.99
N GLU A 175 -26.00 -28.30 18.05
CA GLU A 175 -25.52 -27.13 18.79
C GLU A 175 -26.28 -25.83 18.39
N PHE A 176 -26.65 -25.71 17.11
CA PHE A 176 -27.38 -24.55 16.58
C PHE A 176 -28.86 -24.81 16.29
N ALA A 177 -29.45 -25.83 16.88
CA ALA A 177 -30.86 -26.09 16.73
C ALA A 177 -31.70 -25.04 17.47
N THR A 178 -32.59 -24.37 16.71
CA THR A 178 -33.51 -23.37 17.28
C THR A 178 -34.68 -23.99 18.03
N ASP A 179 -35.23 -23.28 19.00
CA ASP A 179 -36.49 -23.61 19.63
C ASP A 179 -37.73 -23.26 18.79
N ARG A 180 -37.56 -22.52 17.70
CA ARG A 180 -38.60 -22.07 16.81
C ARG A 180 -39.10 -23.19 15.92
N THR A 181 -40.26 -23.72 16.23
CA THR A 181 -40.93 -24.78 15.45
C THR A 181 -41.96 -24.23 14.45
N ASP A 182 -42.18 -22.91 14.47
CA ASP A 182 -43.09 -22.18 13.60
C ASP A 182 -42.50 -21.92 12.19
N ILE A 183 -41.18 -22.01 12.02
CA ILE A 183 -40.46 -21.87 10.77
C ILE A 183 -39.82 -23.17 10.31
N LYS A 184 -39.94 -23.52 9.03
CA LYS A 184 -39.42 -24.76 8.44
C LYS A 184 -38.59 -24.55 7.20
N THR A 185 -38.92 -23.51 6.44
CA THR A 185 -38.32 -23.23 5.12
C THR A 185 -37.39 -22.03 5.15
N LEU A 186 -36.58 -21.87 4.12
CA LEU A 186 -35.72 -20.69 3.95
C LEU A 186 -36.54 -19.41 3.82
N GLU A 187 -37.63 -19.45 3.05
CA GLU A 187 -38.52 -18.32 2.84
C GLU A 187 -39.12 -17.81 4.15
N GLU A 188 -39.55 -18.73 5.02
CA GLU A 188 -40.07 -18.36 6.36
C GLU A 188 -38.97 -17.79 7.25
N ALA A 189 -37.76 -18.36 7.19
CA ALA A 189 -36.63 -17.94 8.03
C ALA A 189 -36.12 -16.55 7.68
N VAL A 190 -36.02 -16.18 6.39
CA VAL A 190 -35.48 -14.88 5.96
C VAL A 190 -36.45 -13.73 6.17
N LYS A 191 -37.71 -14.00 6.39
CA LYS A 191 -38.72 -12.96 6.60
C LYS A 191 -38.42 -12.13 7.85
N GLY A 192 -38.12 -10.86 7.64
CA GLY A 192 -37.74 -9.93 8.70
C GLY A 192 -36.35 -10.22 9.33
N ALA A 193 -35.53 -11.04 8.68
CA ALA A 193 -34.13 -11.26 9.09
C ALA A 193 -33.25 -10.05 8.73
N ASP A 194 -32.28 -9.76 9.57
CA ASP A 194 -31.29 -8.69 9.36
C ASP A 194 -30.13 -9.16 8.49
N VAL A 195 -29.73 -10.41 8.65
CA VAL A 195 -28.54 -10.99 8.02
C VAL A 195 -28.90 -12.34 7.40
N PHE A 196 -28.48 -12.55 6.17
CA PHE A 196 -28.45 -13.84 5.50
C PHE A 196 -27.00 -14.21 5.20
N VAL A 197 -26.60 -15.43 5.57
CA VAL A 197 -25.28 -16.00 5.27
C VAL A 197 -25.48 -17.29 4.50
N GLY A 198 -25.20 -17.27 3.19
CA GLY A 198 -25.28 -18.38 2.29
C GLY A 198 -23.97 -19.16 2.22
N LEU A 199 -24.00 -20.44 2.58
CA LEU A 199 -22.86 -21.35 2.56
C LEU A 199 -23.32 -22.74 2.08
N SER A 200 -24.13 -22.77 1.02
CA SER A 200 -24.76 -24.00 0.54
C SER A 200 -24.61 -24.19 -0.97
N LYS A 201 -25.59 -23.81 -1.74
CA LYS A 201 -25.62 -23.93 -3.20
C LYS A 201 -26.21 -22.69 -3.85
N GLY A 202 -25.85 -22.46 -5.11
CA GLY A 202 -26.32 -21.31 -5.87
C GLY A 202 -27.83 -21.27 -6.13
N ASN A 203 -28.34 -20.06 -6.36
CA ASN A 203 -29.71 -19.77 -6.79
C ASN A 203 -30.81 -20.27 -5.84
N VAL A 204 -30.57 -20.19 -4.53
CA VAL A 204 -31.56 -20.60 -3.50
C VAL A 204 -32.26 -19.43 -2.83
N LEU A 205 -31.73 -18.22 -2.96
CA LEU A 205 -32.31 -17.00 -2.40
C LEU A 205 -32.97 -16.19 -3.54
N SER A 206 -34.29 -16.05 -3.48
CA SER A 206 -35.02 -15.30 -4.51
C SER A 206 -35.09 -13.79 -4.21
N GLN A 207 -35.38 -12.97 -5.22
CA GLN A 207 -35.62 -11.53 -5.04
C GLN A 207 -36.74 -11.25 -4.03
N ASP A 208 -37.83 -12.05 -4.03
CA ASP A 208 -38.92 -11.88 -3.07
C ASP A 208 -38.54 -12.19 -1.63
N MET A 209 -37.66 -13.19 -1.43
CA MET A 209 -37.07 -13.45 -0.14
C MET A 209 -36.24 -12.25 0.35
N VAL A 210 -35.40 -11.66 -0.52
CA VAL A 210 -34.61 -10.46 -0.20
C VAL A 210 -35.52 -9.28 0.11
N ARG A 211 -36.61 -9.08 -0.63
CA ARG A 211 -37.61 -8.02 -0.35
C ARG A 211 -38.27 -8.19 1.01
N SER A 212 -38.42 -9.43 1.50
CA SER A 212 -39.05 -9.75 2.79
C SER A 212 -38.15 -9.53 4.01
N MET A 213 -36.84 -9.32 3.81
CA MET A 213 -35.87 -9.07 4.87
C MET A 213 -36.07 -7.70 5.55
N ALA A 214 -35.42 -7.49 6.67
CA ALA A 214 -35.44 -6.24 7.42
C ALA A 214 -34.89 -5.05 6.61
N HIS A 215 -35.04 -3.82 7.14
CA HIS A 215 -34.43 -2.62 6.55
C HIS A 215 -32.89 -2.73 6.54
N MET A 216 -32.25 -2.27 5.45
CA MET A 216 -30.81 -2.43 5.20
C MET A 216 -30.37 -3.87 5.46
N PRO A 217 -30.86 -4.85 4.67
CA PRO A 217 -30.50 -6.24 4.88
C PRO A 217 -29.05 -6.49 4.49
N ILE A 218 -28.39 -7.37 5.25
CA ILE A 218 -27.03 -7.81 4.98
C ILE A 218 -27.11 -9.20 4.36
N VAL A 219 -26.57 -9.36 3.13
CA VAL A 219 -26.59 -10.62 2.41
C VAL A 219 -25.17 -11.04 2.03
N PHE A 220 -24.72 -12.14 2.60
CA PHE A 220 -23.45 -12.80 2.24
C PHE A 220 -23.78 -14.04 1.43
N ALA A 221 -23.67 -13.93 0.09
CA ALA A 221 -23.92 -15.03 -0.84
C ALA A 221 -22.58 -15.68 -1.24
N LEU A 222 -22.14 -16.67 -0.47
CA LEU A 222 -20.77 -17.19 -0.51
C LEU A 222 -20.66 -18.57 -1.19
N ALA A 223 -21.75 -19.11 -1.73
CA ALA A 223 -21.70 -20.35 -2.51
C ALA A 223 -20.87 -20.19 -3.77
N ASN A 224 -20.03 -21.17 -4.07
CA ASN A 224 -19.16 -21.20 -5.25
C ASN A 224 -19.53 -22.41 -6.16
N PRO A 225 -19.45 -22.31 -7.50
CA PRO A 225 -19.07 -21.09 -8.27
C PRO A 225 -20.25 -20.11 -8.47
N VAL A 226 -21.48 -20.50 -8.16
CA VAL A 226 -22.68 -19.69 -8.32
C VAL A 226 -23.20 -19.27 -6.95
N PRO A 227 -23.33 -17.96 -6.67
CA PRO A 227 -23.82 -17.49 -5.38
C PRO A 227 -25.31 -17.83 -5.18
N GLU A 228 -25.80 -17.78 -3.94
CA GLU A 228 -27.20 -18.03 -3.60
C GLU A 228 -28.18 -17.10 -4.29
N ILE A 229 -27.74 -15.88 -4.61
CA ILE A 229 -28.41 -14.89 -5.47
C ILE A 229 -27.33 -14.06 -6.17
N SER A 230 -27.58 -13.64 -7.43
CA SER A 230 -26.65 -12.74 -8.14
C SER A 230 -26.59 -11.36 -7.47
N TYR A 231 -25.48 -10.64 -7.66
CA TYR A 231 -25.34 -9.27 -7.16
C TYR A 231 -26.39 -8.34 -7.77
N GLU A 232 -26.65 -8.51 -9.06
CA GLU A 232 -27.62 -7.75 -9.84
C GLU A 232 -29.05 -7.97 -9.30
N ASP A 233 -29.48 -9.23 -9.16
CA ASP A 233 -30.82 -9.56 -8.67
C ASP A 233 -31.05 -9.06 -7.24
N ALA A 234 -30.02 -9.16 -6.38
CA ALA A 234 -30.11 -8.71 -5.00
C ALA A 234 -30.23 -7.19 -4.90
N THR A 235 -29.43 -6.45 -5.66
CA THR A 235 -29.42 -4.98 -5.68
C THR A 235 -30.66 -4.40 -6.39
N GLU A 236 -31.20 -5.10 -7.38
CA GLU A 236 -32.47 -4.76 -8.01
C GLU A 236 -33.65 -4.98 -7.05
N ALA A 237 -33.62 -6.09 -6.27
CA ALA A 237 -34.64 -6.36 -5.28
C ALA A 237 -34.69 -5.32 -4.17
N ARG A 238 -33.51 -4.88 -3.68
CA ARG A 238 -33.33 -3.95 -2.53
C ARG A 238 -32.15 -3.01 -2.75
N PRO A 239 -32.38 -1.75 -3.14
CA PRO A 239 -31.30 -0.77 -3.30
C PRO A 239 -30.51 -0.44 -2.01
N ASP A 240 -31.11 -0.69 -0.84
CA ASP A 240 -30.48 -0.48 0.49
C ASP A 240 -29.72 -1.71 1.01
N ILE A 241 -29.56 -2.76 0.18
CA ILE A 241 -28.86 -3.99 0.57
C ILE A 241 -27.36 -3.78 0.78
N LEU A 242 -26.82 -4.42 1.80
CA LEU A 242 -25.37 -4.56 2.01
C LEU A 242 -24.97 -5.97 1.55
N MET A 243 -24.39 -6.05 0.36
CA MET A 243 -24.11 -7.33 -0.27
C MET A 243 -22.62 -7.65 -0.32
N SER A 244 -22.30 -8.92 -0.10
CA SER A 244 -20.99 -9.52 -0.22
C SER A 244 -21.08 -10.86 -0.96
N THR A 245 -20.05 -11.15 -1.76
CA THR A 245 -19.91 -12.44 -2.47
C THR A 245 -18.47 -12.94 -2.36
N GLY A 246 -18.23 -14.19 -2.79
CA GLY A 246 -16.87 -14.71 -2.95
C GLY A 246 -16.14 -14.19 -4.20
N ARG A 247 -16.83 -13.51 -5.12
CA ARG A 247 -16.29 -13.06 -6.41
C ARG A 247 -15.51 -11.77 -6.31
N SER A 248 -14.41 -11.67 -7.08
CA SER A 248 -13.51 -10.51 -7.09
C SER A 248 -14.03 -9.31 -7.89
N ASP A 249 -14.97 -9.55 -8.82
CA ASP A 249 -15.55 -8.55 -9.69
C ASP A 249 -16.66 -7.71 -9.03
N TYR A 250 -17.08 -8.07 -7.81
CA TYR A 250 -18.10 -7.33 -7.05
C TYR A 250 -17.54 -6.61 -5.83
N PRO A 251 -18.25 -5.60 -5.30
CA PRO A 251 -17.92 -4.97 -4.03
C PRO A 251 -17.89 -5.97 -2.86
N ASN A 252 -17.10 -5.65 -1.81
CA ASN A 252 -17.07 -6.41 -0.55
C ASN A 252 -16.81 -7.91 -0.72
N GLN A 253 -15.79 -8.27 -1.49
CA GLN A 253 -15.40 -9.67 -1.67
C GLN A 253 -15.03 -10.32 -0.34
N ILE A 254 -15.68 -11.41 0.04
CA ILE A 254 -15.25 -12.30 1.13
C ILE A 254 -14.34 -13.38 0.53
N ASN A 255 -13.04 -13.26 0.81
CA ASN A 255 -12.02 -14.15 0.30
C ASN A 255 -11.01 -14.48 1.40
N ASN A 256 -10.74 -15.76 1.63
CA ASN A 256 -9.85 -16.23 2.69
C ASN A 256 -8.43 -15.67 2.61
N VAL A 257 -7.98 -15.22 1.43
CA VAL A 257 -6.66 -14.59 1.24
C VAL A 257 -6.45 -13.32 2.08
N ILE A 258 -7.53 -12.65 2.48
CA ILE A 258 -7.47 -11.51 3.39
C ILE A 258 -7.05 -11.92 4.82
N GLY A 259 -7.10 -13.21 5.16
CA GLY A 259 -6.87 -13.73 6.51
C GLY A 259 -5.68 -14.68 6.62
N PHE A 260 -5.74 -15.84 5.97
CA PHE A 260 -4.83 -16.97 6.26
C PHE A 260 -3.34 -16.62 6.16
N PRO A 261 -2.84 -15.84 5.18
CA PRO A 261 -1.40 -15.59 5.08
C PRO A 261 -0.88 -14.81 6.30
N TYR A 262 -1.67 -13.86 6.75
CA TYR A 262 -1.30 -12.95 7.85
C TYR A 262 -1.49 -13.60 9.22
N ILE A 263 -2.49 -14.48 9.36
CA ILE A 263 -2.73 -15.25 10.58
C ILE A 263 -1.55 -16.20 10.80
N PHE A 264 -1.15 -16.96 9.78
CA PHE A 264 0.03 -17.81 9.86
C PHE A 264 1.31 -17.01 10.06
N ARG A 265 1.47 -15.86 9.38
CA ARG A 265 2.62 -14.98 9.58
C ARG A 265 2.76 -14.56 11.05
N GLY A 266 1.69 -14.07 11.66
CA GLY A 266 1.69 -13.66 13.06
C GLY A 266 1.97 -14.84 14.02
N ALA A 267 1.37 -16.00 13.77
CA ALA A 267 1.58 -17.18 14.58
C ALA A 267 3.02 -17.72 14.48
N LEU A 268 3.57 -17.79 13.27
CA LEU A 268 4.92 -18.27 13.01
C LEU A 268 6.00 -17.34 13.59
N ASP A 269 5.83 -16.03 13.54
CA ASP A 269 6.82 -15.06 14.02
C ASP A 269 7.04 -15.15 15.53
N VAL A 270 6.00 -15.51 16.29
CA VAL A 270 6.09 -15.71 17.73
C VAL A 270 6.24 -17.19 18.12
N HIS A 271 6.43 -18.08 17.12
CA HIS A 271 6.51 -19.54 17.31
C HIS A 271 5.35 -20.07 18.16
N ALA A 272 4.13 -19.68 17.79
CA ALA A 272 2.93 -20.10 18.52
C ALA A 272 2.76 -21.64 18.48
N LYS A 273 2.22 -22.21 19.55
CA LYS A 273 1.87 -23.64 19.63
C LYS A 273 0.55 -23.96 18.95
N ALA A 274 -0.32 -22.97 18.83
CA ALA A 274 -1.65 -23.11 18.26
C ALA A 274 -2.13 -21.78 17.69
N ILE A 275 -3.12 -21.82 16.79
CA ILE A 275 -3.98 -20.68 16.45
C ILE A 275 -5.26 -20.86 17.27
N ASN A 276 -5.39 -20.10 18.37
CA ASN A 276 -6.50 -20.17 19.30
C ASN A 276 -7.63 -19.17 18.95
N GLU A 277 -8.67 -19.15 19.77
CA GLU A 277 -9.84 -18.28 19.54
C GLU A 277 -9.50 -16.79 19.66
N GLU A 278 -8.65 -16.43 20.62
CA GLU A 278 -8.19 -15.07 20.85
C GLU A 278 -7.45 -14.53 19.63
N MET A 279 -6.61 -15.33 18.99
CA MET A 279 -5.89 -14.96 17.76
C MET A 279 -6.85 -14.76 16.59
N LYS A 280 -7.88 -15.62 16.45
CA LYS A 280 -8.91 -15.49 15.40
C LYS A 280 -9.74 -14.23 15.60
N LEU A 281 -10.18 -13.94 16.81
CA LEU A 281 -10.91 -12.71 17.15
C LEU A 281 -10.06 -11.45 16.94
N ALA A 282 -8.77 -11.52 17.25
CA ALA A 282 -7.84 -10.42 16.97
C ALA A 282 -7.71 -10.16 15.46
N ALA A 283 -7.62 -11.21 14.64
CA ALA A 283 -7.61 -11.08 13.18
C ALA A 283 -8.93 -10.46 12.66
N VAL A 284 -10.09 -10.92 13.15
CA VAL A 284 -11.41 -10.34 12.80
C VAL A 284 -11.44 -8.83 13.04
N ARG A 285 -11.05 -8.40 14.25
CA ARG A 285 -11.07 -6.98 14.62
C ARG A 285 -10.08 -6.17 13.79
N ALA A 286 -8.86 -6.67 13.60
CA ALA A 286 -7.85 -5.99 12.79
C ALA A 286 -8.31 -5.79 11.34
N ILE A 287 -8.92 -6.80 10.72
CA ILE A 287 -9.47 -6.71 9.36
C ILE A 287 -10.64 -5.71 9.32
N ALA A 288 -11.55 -5.77 10.29
CA ALA A 288 -12.68 -4.86 10.37
C ALA A 288 -12.24 -3.40 10.54
N ASP A 289 -11.31 -3.13 11.45
CA ASP A 289 -10.81 -1.79 11.71
C ASP A 289 -10.01 -1.22 10.54
N LEU A 290 -9.28 -2.07 9.81
CA LEU A 290 -8.53 -1.66 8.62
C LEU A 290 -9.43 -1.09 7.53
N ALA A 291 -10.61 -1.66 7.31
CA ALA A 291 -11.58 -1.16 6.33
C ALA A 291 -12.07 0.27 6.62
N LYS A 292 -12.02 0.70 7.89
CA LYS A 292 -12.47 2.03 8.33
C LYS A 292 -11.43 3.12 8.12
N GLN A 293 -10.17 2.74 7.93
CA GLN A 293 -9.06 3.66 7.69
C GLN A 293 -9.05 4.16 6.24
N PRO A 294 -8.42 5.31 5.94
CA PRO A 294 -8.24 5.77 4.56
C PRO A 294 -7.58 4.69 3.69
N VAL A 295 -8.19 4.43 2.52
CA VAL A 295 -7.71 3.37 1.62
C VAL A 295 -6.44 3.82 0.91
N PRO A 296 -5.37 3.02 0.88
CA PRO A 296 -4.14 3.35 0.15
C PRO A 296 -4.39 3.50 -1.34
N GLU A 297 -3.68 4.43 -1.99
CA GLU A 297 -3.84 4.72 -3.41
C GLU A 297 -3.58 3.50 -4.30
N ILE A 298 -2.61 2.66 -3.93
CA ILE A 298 -2.31 1.42 -4.67
C ILE A 298 -3.54 0.51 -4.78
N VAL A 299 -4.39 0.46 -3.77
CA VAL A 299 -5.63 -0.33 -3.81
C VAL A 299 -6.61 0.28 -4.82
N ASN A 300 -6.76 1.61 -4.84
CA ASN A 300 -7.59 2.30 -5.80
C ASN A 300 -7.11 2.07 -7.25
N GLN A 301 -5.80 2.13 -7.48
CA GLN A 301 -5.17 1.89 -8.79
C GLN A 301 -5.41 0.47 -9.29
N VAL A 302 -5.17 -0.54 -8.46
CA VAL A 302 -5.34 -1.96 -8.84
C VAL A 302 -6.78 -2.30 -9.20
N TYR A 303 -7.76 -1.70 -8.51
CA TYR A 303 -9.18 -1.92 -8.80
C TYR A 303 -9.79 -0.89 -9.77
N HIS A 304 -8.97 0.00 -10.37
CA HIS A 304 -9.40 1.04 -11.32
C HIS A 304 -10.55 1.90 -10.78
N VAL A 305 -10.50 2.26 -9.50
CA VAL A 305 -11.48 3.09 -8.81
C VAL A 305 -10.80 4.30 -8.18
N ASN A 306 -11.50 5.42 -8.06
CA ASN A 306 -10.87 6.67 -7.63
C ASN A 306 -11.07 7.01 -6.15
N ASP A 307 -11.96 6.33 -5.44
CA ASP A 307 -12.37 6.77 -4.10
C ASP A 307 -13.07 5.66 -3.31
N LEU A 308 -12.34 4.58 -2.99
CA LEU A 308 -12.84 3.57 -2.06
C LEU A 308 -12.90 4.15 -0.65
N GLN A 309 -14.06 4.10 -0.02
CA GLN A 309 -14.28 4.56 1.35
C GLN A 309 -15.20 3.61 2.08
N PHE A 310 -15.00 3.51 3.41
CA PHE A 310 -15.87 2.74 4.29
C PHE A 310 -17.34 3.09 4.11
N GLY A 311 -18.16 2.08 3.84
CA GLY A 311 -19.58 2.23 3.56
C GLY A 311 -20.17 1.01 2.83
N PRO A 312 -21.37 1.14 2.24
CA PRO A 312 -22.08 0.01 1.63
C PRO A 312 -21.31 -0.77 0.57
N LYS A 313 -20.40 -0.12 -0.16
CA LYS A 313 -19.59 -0.74 -1.22
C LYS A 313 -18.16 -1.10 -0.79
N TYR A 314 -17.77 -0.77 0.46
CA TYR A 314 -16.46 -1.10 1.00
C TYR A 314 -16.55 -1.20 2.53
N PHE A 315 -16.93 -2.35 3.03
CA PHE A 315 -16.92 -2.68 4.46
C PHE A 315 -15.95 -3.83 4.81
N ILE A 316 -15.17 -4.29 3.82
CA ILE A 316 -14.08 -5.23 4.00
C ILE A 316 -12.89 -4.81 3.13
N PRO A 317 -11.63 -4.94 3.62
CA PRO A 317 -10.45 -4.59 2.83
C PRO A 317 -10.34 -5.44 1.56
N LYS A 318 -9.67 -4.91 0.55
CA LYS A 318 -9.34 -5.67 -0.66
C LYS A 318 -8.11 -6.57 -0.41
N PRO A 319 -8.00 -7.73 -1.07
CA PRO A 319 -6.86 -8.66 -0.92
C PRO A 319 -5.49 -8.04 -1.14
N VAL A 320 -5.40 -7.04 -2.01
CA VAL A 320 -4.14 -6.34 -2.35
C VAL A 320 -3.79 -5.22 -1.38
N ASP A 321 -4.55 -5.03 -0.30
CA ASP A 321 -4.27 -3.97 0.67
C ASP A 321 -2.96 -4.27 1.42
N PRO A 322 -1.91 -3.46 1.21
CA PRO A 322 -0.59 -3.73 1.76
C PRO A 322 -0.52 -3.65 3.29
N ARG A 323 -1.51 -3.05 3.93
CA ARG A 323 -1.57 -2.91 5.39
C ARG A 323 -2.01 -4.20 6.09
N LEU A 324 -2.60 -5.14 5.36
CA LEU A 324 -3.06 -6.41 5.94
C LEU A 324 -1.94 -7.17 6.65
N ILE A 325 -0.74 -7.21 6.07
CA ILE A 325 0.38 -7.92 6.68
C ILE A 325 0.81 -7.27 8.01
N THR A 326 0.83 -5.95 8.08
CA THR A 326 1.26 -5.24 9.30
C THR A 326 0.20 -5.26 10.39
N GLU A 327 -1.06 -5.02 10.03
CA GLU A 327 -2.12 -4.88 11.03
C GLU A 327 -2.64 -6.25 11.51
N VAL A 328 -2.89 -7.18 10.58
CA VAL A 328 -3.44 -8.50 10.96
C VAL A 328 -2.37 -9.37 11.63
N SER A 329 -1.14 -9.45 11.06
CA SER A 329 -0.10 -10.27 11.65
C SER A 329 0.33 -9.77 13.03
N ALA A 330 0.40 -8.44 13.21
CA ALA A 330 0.73 -7.86 14.51
C ALA A 330 -0.36 -8.14 15.56
N ALA A 331 -1.64 -8.01 15.18
CA ALA A 331 -2.75 -8.31 16.07
C ALA A 331 -2.77 -9.78 16.49
N VAL A 332 -2.55 -10.70 15.55
CA VAL A 332 -2.47 -12.14 15.80
C VAL A 332 -1.28 -12.49 16.69
N ALA A 333 -0.09 -11.95 16.40
CA ALA A 333 1.11 -12.17 17.21
C ALA A 333 0.92 -11.66 18.65
N LYS A 334 0.30 -10.48 18.81
CA LYS A 334 -0.02 -9.90 20.12
C LYS A 334 -0.97 -10.79 20.90
N ALA A 335 -2.06 -11.25 20.27
CA ALA A 335 -3.03 -12.14 20.88
C ALA A 335 -2.40 -13.50 21.29
N ALA A 336 -1.48 -14.03 20.45
CA ALA A 336 -0.74 -15.25 20.78
C ALA A 336 0.15 -15.08 22.04
N ILE A 337 0.80 -13.94 22.18
CA ILE A 337 1.63 -13.61 23.36
C ILE A 337 0.73 -13.46 24.59
N GLU A 338 -0.34 -12.68 24.50
CA GLU A 338 -1.26 -12.38 25.61
C GLU A 338 -2.01 -13.63 26.10
N SER A 339 -2.37 -14.54 25.18
CA SER A 339 -3.02 -15.82 25.52
C SER A 339 -2.06 -16.94 25.94
N GLY A 340 -0.74 -16.66 25.95
CA GLY A 340 0.28 -17.60 26.44
C GLY A 340 0.60 -18.77 25.51
N VAL A 341 0.17 -18.73 24.23
CA VAL A 341 0.49 -19.79 23.25
C VAL A 341 1.77 -19.49 22.48
N ALA A 342 2.31 -18.28 22.57
CA ALA A 342 3.57 -17.89 21.95
C ALA A 342 4.79 -18.41 22.72
N ARG A 343 5.87 -18.77 21.98
CA ARG A 343 7.18 -19.14 22.56
C ARG A 343 8.21 -18.01 22.48
N LYS A 344 7.92 -17.01 21.63
CA LYS A 344 8.72 -15.79 21.51
C LYS A 344 7.85 -14.57 21.79
N THR A 345 8.46 -13.55 22.39
CA THR A 345 7.83 -12.23 22.59
C THR A 345 8.38 -11.22 21.62
N ILE A 346 7.56 -10.24 21.23
CA ILE A 346 7.96 -9.07 20.46
C ILE A 346 7.97 -7.90 21.44
N THR A 347 9.11 -7.24 21.57
CA THR A 347 9.31 -6.10 22.47
C THR A 347 9.18 -4.76 21.76
N ASP A 348 9.58 -4.70 20.47
CA ASP A 348 9.46 -3.53 19.61
C ASP A 348 8.47 -3.82 18.46
N TRP A 349 7.28 -3.29 18.58
CA TRP A 349 6.20 -3.48 17.62
C TRP A 349 6.39 -2.66 16.34
N ASP A 350 7.06 -1.51 16.44
CA ASP A 350 7.34 -0.66 15.28
C ASP A 350 8.42 -1.31 14.40
N GLU A 351 9.48 -1.83 15.00
CA GLU A 351 10.48 -2.63 14.29
C GLU A 351 9.85 -3.87 13.65
N TYR A 352 8.96 -4.56 14.36
CA TYR A 352 8.25 -5.72 13.83
C TYR A 352 7.40 -5.37 12.61
N LYS A 353 6.56 -4.33 12.68
CA LYS A 353 5.75 -3.85 11.55
C LYS A 353 6.63 -3.41 10.38
N ASN A 354 7.75 -2.75 10.64
CA ASN A 354 8.70 -2.35 9.60
C ASN A 354 9.33 -3.57 8.90
N ARG A 355 9.66 -4.62 9.63
CA ARG A 355 10.14 -5.89 9.05
C ARG A 355 9.08 -6.55 8.16
N LEU A 356 7.80 -6.51 8.56
CA LEU A 356 6.70 -7.04 7.77
C LEU A 356 6.49 -6.26 6.45
N LYS A 357 6.57 -4.93 6.48
CA LYS A 357 6.53 -4.08 5.26
C LYS A 357 7.64 -4.46 4.28
N GLN A 358 8.84 -4.76 4.78
CA GLN A 358 9.98 -5.17 3.94
C GLN A 358 9.76 -6.49 3.22
N MET A 359 9.08 -7.46 3.84
CA MET A 359 8.81 -8.77 3.24
C MET A 359 7.98 -8.69 1.96
N LEU A 360 7.14 -7.69 1.84
CA LEU A 360 6.33 -7.44 0.64
C LEU A 360 7.03 -6.56 -0.42
N GLY A 361 8.28 -6.17 -0.20
CA GLY A 361 9.00 -5.29 -1.11
C GLY A 361 8.40 -3.87 -1.22
N GLN A 362 7.56 -3.45 -0.28
CA GLN A 362 6.82 -2.18 -0.33
C GLN A 362 7.69 -0.95 -0.09
N GLU A 363 8.81 -1.10 0.60
CA GLU A 363 9.77 -0.05 0.83
C GLU A 363 11.18 -0.59 0.64
N THR A 364 11.97 0.08 -0.20
CA THR A 364 13.38 -0.24 -0.32
C THR A 364 14.15 0.21 0.94
N LYS A 365 15.33 -0.37 1.15
CA LYS A 365 16.23 0.07 2.22
C LYS A 365 16.51 1.58 2.14
N PHE A 366 16.57 2.11 0.93
CA PHE A 366 16.81 3.54 0.67
C PHE A 366 15.67 4.39 1.20
N THR A 367 14.42 4.13 0.77
CA THR A 367 13.24 4.92 1.15
C THR A 367 12.99 4.90 2.66
N ARG A 368 13.15 3.74 3.29
CA ARG A 368 13.06 3.64 4.74
C ARG A 368 14.12 4.47 5.47
N THR A 369 15.37 4.42 5.02
CA THR A 369 16.44 5.24 5.61
C THR A 369 16.14 6.72 5.41
N LEU A 370 15.59 7.09 4.25
CA LEU A 370 15.15 8.45 3.93
C LEU A 370 14.07 8.93 4.92
N HIS A 371 12.99 8.16 5.10
CA HIS A 371 11.90 8.51 6.03
C HIS A 371 12.38 8.57 7.48
N ALA A 372 13.16 7.58 7.94
CA ALA A 372 13.73 7.57 9.29
C ALA A 372 14.63 8.78 9.54
N THR A 373 15.46 9.17 8.57
CA THR A 373 16.33 10.34 8.70
C THR A 373 15.50 11.63 8.75
N ALA A 374 14.48 11.76 7.94
CA ALA A 374 13.59 12.93 7.96
C ALA A 374 12.85 13.06 9.29
N ALA A 375 12.34 11.96 9.83
CA ALA A 375 11.61 11.92 11.10
C ALA A 375 12.48 12.28 12.33
N LEU A 376 13.81 12.18 12.24
CA LEU A 376 14.72 12.66 13.31
C LEU A 376 14.73 14.19 13.42
N HIS A 377 14.45 14.91 12.35
CA HIS A 377 14.55 16.37 12.29
C HIS A 377 13.38 16.98 11.50
N PRO A 378 12.12 16.81 11.92
CA PRO A 378 10.97 17.28 11.19
C PRO A 378 10.99 18.79 10.98
N GLN A 379 10.61 19.24 9.76
CA GLN A 379 10.63 20.64 9.34
C GLN A 379 9.23 21.11 8.94
N ARG A 380 9.03 22.44 8.87
CA ARG A 380 7.78 23.05 8.39
C ARG A 380 7.76 23.01 6.86
N VAL A 381 6.86 22.23 6.28
CA VAL A 381 6.77 22.02 4.84
C VAL A 381 5.46 22.61 4.29
N VAL A 382 5.57 23.50 3.32
CA VAL A 382 4.42 24.06 2.59
C VAL A 382 4.01 23.15 1.45
N PHE A 383 2.76 22.71 1.46
CA PHE A 383 2.10 21.99 0.38
C PHE A 383 1.20 22.96 -0.38
N ALA A 384 1.65 23.40 -1.57
CA ALA A 384 1.01 24.47 -2.31
C ALA A 384 -0.41 24.15 -2.78
N GLU A 385 -0.67 22.89 -3.07
CA GLU A 385 -1.91 22.40 -3.65
C GLU A 385 -2.78 21.66 -2.63
N GLY A 386 -2.96 22.26 -1.45
CA GLY A 386 -3.72 21.66 -0.34
C GLY A 386 -5.14 21.19 -0.71
N GLY A 387 -5.75 21.78 -1.74
CA GLY A 387 -7.04 21.35 -2.29
C GLY A 387 -6.99 20.14 -3.23
N HIS A 388 -5.82 19.56 -3.50
CA HIS A 388 -5.68 18.32 -4.25
C HIS A 388 -5.72 17.14 -3.28
N GLN A 389 -6.51 16.10 -3.59
CA GLN A 389 -6.69 14.96 -2.68
C GLN A 389 -5.38 14.21 -2.38
N THR A 390 -4.54 13.97 -3.39
CA THR A 390 -3.23 13.32 -3.22
C THR A 390 -2.32 14.15 -2.31
N MET A 391 -2.24 15.47 -2.54
CA MET A 391 -1.42 16.38 -1.74
C MET A 391 -1.87 16.41 -0.28
N MET A 392 -3.18 16.48 -0.03
CA MET A 392 -3.74 16.48 1.33
C MET A 392 -3.47 15.14 2.03
N LYS A 393 -3.68 14.00 1.34
CA LYS A 393 -3.36 12.67 1.88
C LYS A 393 -1.88 12.58 2.24
N ALA A 394 -0.99 13.00 1.34
CA ALA A 394 0.45 12.97 1.57
C ALA A 394 0.89 13.84 2.75
N ALA A 395 0.33 15.04 2.89
CA ALA A 395 0.61 15.93 4.02
C ALA A 395 0.20 15.30 5.37
N VAL A 396 -0.98 14.68 5.41
CA VAL A 396 -1.46 13.97 6.62
C VAL A 396 -0.61 12.73 6.90
N THR A 397 -0.25 11.95 5.88
CA THR A 397 0.65 10.78 6.04
C THR A 397 2.02 11.21 6.57
N ALA A 398 2.63 12.24 6.00
CA ALA A 398 3.92 12.75 6.44
C ALA A 398 3.89 13.29 7.89
N LEU A 399 2.76 13.86 8.33
CA LEU A 399 2.55 14.23 9.73
C LEU A 399 2.46 13.00 10.64
N GLN A 400 1.66 12.00 10.25
CA GLN A 400 1.47 10.77 11.03
C GLN A 400 2.76 9.95 11.17
N GLU A 401 3.60 9.95 10.14
CA GLU A 401 4.92 9.32 10.15
C GLU A 401 6.01 10.17 10.83
N GLY A 402 5.64 11.35 11.34
CA GLY A 402 6.57 12.26 12.02
C GLY A 402 7.59 12.94 11.10
N ILE A 403 7.42 12.85 9.77
CA ILE A 403 8.38 13.37 8.78
C ILE A 403 8.40 14.90 8.80
N CYS A 404 7.24 15.57 8.88
CA CYS A 404 7.18 17.03 8.82
C CYS A 404 6.03 17.65 9.62
N HIS A 405 6.08 18.98 9.77
CA HIS A 405 4.96 19.82 10.19
C HIS A 405 4.32 20.45 8.94
N PRO A 406 3.21 19.92 8.43
CA PRO A 406 2.66 20.36 7.15
C PRO A 406 1.89 21.65 7.26
N ILE A 407 2.07 22.52 6.23
CA ILE A 407 1.33 23.77 6.02
C ILE A 407 0.57 23.62 4.69
N LEU A 408 -0.75 23.51 4.72
CA LEU A 408 -1.57 23.43 3.51
C LEU A 408 -1.99 24.84 3.04
N LEU A 409 -1.67 25.21 1.80
CA LEU A 409 -2.17 26.45 1.21
C LEU A 409 -3.58 26.24 0.64
N GLY A 410 -4.52 27.09 1.06
CA GLY A 410 -5.88 27.10 0.53
C GLY A 410 -6.93 27.61 1.51
N ASN A 411 -8.15 27.74 0.99
CA ASN A 411 -9.28 28.21 1.79
C ASN A 411 -9.67 27.15 2.86
N PRO A 412 -9.70 27.51 4.16
CA PRO A 412 -9.95 26.56 5.26
C PRO A 412 -11.26 25.77 5.13
N ASP A 413 -12.35 26.44 4.73
CA ASP A 413 -13.65 25.77 4.60
C ASP A 413 -13.64 24.72 3.48
N ARG A 414 -12.96 25.03 2.38
CA ARG A 414 -12.81 24.09 1.26
C ARG A 414 -11.94 22.91 1.68
N LEU A 415 -10.83 23.14 2.37
CA LEU A 415 -9.91 22.10 2.82
C LEU A 415 -10.58 21.21 3.86
N ASN A 416 -11.30 21.78 4.84
CA ASN A 416 -12.02 21.01 5.85
C ASN A 416 -13.14 20.15 5.23
N ARG A 417 -13.89 20.68 4.23
CA ARG A 417 -14.87 19.86 3.49
C ARG A 417 -14.21 18.70 2.74
N LEU A 418 -13.06 18.94 2.11
CA LEU A 418 -12.30 17.89 1.44
C LEU A 418 -11.80 16.83 2.43
N ALA A 419 -11.20 17.24 3.54
CA ALA A 419 -10.72 16.34 4.59
C ALA A 419 -11.87 15.49 5.17
N LYS A 420 -13.02 16.11 5.47
CA LYS A 420 -14.21 15.38 5.92
C LYS A 420 -14.67 14.34 4.92
N ARG A 421 -14.68 14.67 3.61
CA ARG A 421 -15.02 13.74 2.54
C ARG A 421 -14.02 12.57 2.47
N LEU A 422 -12.73 12.85 2.62
CA LEU A 422 -11.65 11.87 2.59
C LEU A 422 -11.46 11.15 3.94
N LYS A 423 -12.23 11.50 4.98
CA LYS A 423 -12.10 11.00 6.35
C LYS A 423 -10.70 11.19 6.93
N LEU A 424 -10.05 12.29 6.59
CA LEU A 424 -8.74 12.67 7.11
C LEU A 424 -8.87 13.58 8.32
N ASP A 425 -8.04 13.34 9.33
CA ASP A 425 -7.87 14.24 10.46
C ASP A 425 -6.78 15.27 10.15
N LEU A 426 -7.14 16.55 10.22
CA LEU A 426 -6.21 17.66 10.02
C LEU A 426 -5.64 18.22 11.34
N THR A 427 -5.82 17.52 12.45
CA THR A 427 -5.22 17.93 13.74
C THR A 427 -3.68 17.95 13.59
N GLY A 428 -3.07 19.08 13.89
CA GLY A 428 -1.63 19.29 13.71
C GLY A 428 -1.20 19.79 12.32
N VAL A 429 -2.14 19.96 11.37
CA VAL A 429 -1.90 20.57 10.07
C VAL A 429 -2.21 22.06 10.10
N GLU A 430 -1.25 22.90 9.78
CA GLU A 430 -1.48 24.35 9.62
C GLU A 430 -2.17 24.63 8.28
N ILE A 431 -3.19 25.50 8.28
CA ILE A 431 -3.87 25.97 7.05
C ILE A 431 -3.65 27.44 6.86
N VAL A 432 -3.10 27.83 5.73
CA VAL A 432 -2.85 29.23 5.35
C VAL A 432 -3.64 29.58 4.10
N ASP A 433 -4.61 30.49 4.24
CA ASP A 433 -5.32 31.09 3.10
C ASP A 433 -4.62 32.36 2.66
N MET A 434 -3.76 32.26 1.67
CA MET A 434 -3.00 33.40 1.13
C MET A 434 -3.85 34.57 0.63
N ARG A 435 -5.17 34.34 0.43
CA ARG A 435 -6.12 35.38 -0.03
C ARG A 435 -6.84 36.06 1.10
N ALA A 436 -6.77 35.51 2.32
CA ALA A 436 -7.44 36.07 3.49
C ALA A 436 -6.84 37.44 3.88
N ASP A 437 -7.67 38.32 4.46
CA ASP A 437 -7.25 39.67 4.91
C ASP A 437 -6.14 39.60 5.95
N LYS A 438 -6.16 38.60 6.85
CA LYS A 438 -5.10 38.43 7.85
C LYS A 438 -3.70 38.23 7.26
N GLU A 439 -3.59 37.80 5.99
CA GLU A 439 -2.31 37.58 5.28
C GLU A 439 -1.85 38.82 4.53
N GLN A 440 -2.56 39.95 4.61
CA GLN A 440 -2.19 41.17 3.92
C GLN A 440 -0.78 41.64 4.27
N GLY A 441 -0.39 41.57 5.55
CA GLY A 441 0.96 41.93 6.01
C GLY A 441 2.05 41.03 5.40
N ARG A 442 1.85 39.72 5.36
CA ARG A 442 2.77 38.79 4.71
C ARG A 442 2.87 39.06 3.20
N ARG A 443 1.73 39.24 2.51
CA ARG A 443 1.73 39.58 1.08
C ARG A 443 2.56 40.84 0.80
N ALA A 444 2.39 41.89 1.60
CA ALA A 444 3.14 43.15 1.43
C ALA A 444 4.66 42.95 1.65
N THR A 445 5.04 42.21 2.68
CA THR A 445 6.45 41.91 2.99
C THR A 445 7.09 41.08 1.86
N TYR A 446 6.42 40.01 1.41
CA TYR A 446 6.92 39.16 0.33
C TYR A 446 6.99 39.89 -1.01
N ALA A 447 6.00 40.73 -1.33
CA ALA A 447 5.98 41.54 -2.53
C ALA A 447 7.14 42.54 -2.53
N LYS A 448 7.39 43.23 -1.41
CA LYS A 448 8.52 44.16 -1.27
C LYS A 448 9.84 43.44 -1.55
N HIS A 449 10.06 42.27 -0.93
CA HIS A 449 11.28 41.50 -1.13
C HIS A 449 11.44 41.04 -2.60
N LEU A 450 10.36 40.57 -3.24
CA LEU A 450 10.38 40.14 -4.64
C LEU A 450 10.68 41.33 -5.57
N ALA A 451 10.05 42.49 -5.35
CA ALA A 451 10.28 43.71 -6.14
C ALA A 451 11.72 44.20 -6.00
N GLU A 452 12.29 44.21 -4.79
CA GLU A 452 13.70 44.57 -4.56
C GLU A 452 14.65 43.60 -5.26
N LYS A 453 14.41 42.29 -5.15
CA LYS A 453 15.21 41.21 -5.76
C LYS A 453 15.18 41.27 -7.29
N ARG A 454 14.06 41.72 -7.88
CA ARG A 454 13.80 41.75 -9.32
C ARG A 454 13.67 43.18 -9.90
N ALA A 455 14.10 44.19 -9.18
CA ALA A 455 14.04 45.58 -9.62
C ALA A 455 14.69 45.81 -10.98
N ARG A 456 15.85 45.17 -11.24
CA ARG A 456 16.57 45.29 -12.53
C ARG A 456 15.88 44.56 -13.70
N GLN A 457 14.89 43.70 -13.42
CA GLN A 457 14.02 43.06 -14.41
C GLN A 457 12.69 43.81 -14.58
N GLY A 458 12.55 45.00 -13.96
CA GLY A 458 11.38 45.86 -14.10
C GLY A 458 10.16 45.45 -13.26
N VAL A 459 10.30 44.56 -12.28
CA VAL A 459 9.20 44.14 -11.41
C VAL A 459 8.90 45.27 -10.42
N THR A 460 7.66 45.80 -10.47
CA THR A 460 7.17 46.80 -9.52
C THR A 460 6.62 46.14 -8.24
N PHE A 461 6.39 46.96 -7.21
CA PHE A 461 5.77 46.48 -5.98
C PHE A 461 4.34 45.97 -6.24
N GLU A 462 3.56 46.71 -7.03
CA GLU A 462 2.18 46.36 -7.38
C GLU A 462 2.11 45.05 -8.11
N GLU A 463 2.95 44.83 -9.13
CA GLU A 463 3.05 43.57 -9.85
C GLU A 463 3.47 42.41 -8.91
N ALA A 464 4.45 42.65 -8.06
CA ALA A 464 4.90 41.66 -7.07
C ALA A 464 3.78 41.35 -6.05
N TYR A 465 2.99 42.36 -5.63
CA TYR A 465 1.89 42.17 -4.70
C TYR A 465 0.76 41.33 -5.31
N ASP A 466 0.41 41.55 -6.57
CA ASP A 466 -0.58 40.74 -7.30
C ASP A 466 -0.11 39.29 -7.45
N LYS A 467 1.18 39.05 -7.69
CA LYS A 467 1.75 37.69 -7.73
C LYS A 467 1.61 36.94 -6.41
N MET A 468 1.53 37.63 -5.25
CA MET A 468 1.35 36.99 -3.95
C MET A 468 -0.05 36.34 -3.75
N TYR A 469 -1.01 36.56 -4.66
CA TYR A 469 -2.27 35.84 -4.72
C TYR A 469 -2.14 34.47 -5.44
N GLU A 470 -0.99 34.17 -6.01
CA GLU A 470 -0.66 32.91 -6.61
C GLU A 470 0.08 31.99 -5.60
N ARG A 471 -0.37 30.75 -5.46
CA ARG A 471 0.12 29.80 -4.43
C ARG A 471 1.64 29.57 -4.48
N ASN A 472 2.22 29.48 -5.70
CA ASN A 472 3.64 29.19 -5.83
C ASN A 472 4.50 30.41 -5.43
N TYR A 473 4.08 31.63 -5.82
CA TYR A 473 4.77 32.86 -5.37
C TYR A 473 4.68 33.00 -3.85
N PHE A 474 3.49 32.87 -3.28
CA PHE A 474 3.30 33.04 -1.85
C PHE A 474 4.05 31.95 -1.05
N GLY A 475 3.87 30.67 -1.41
CA GLY A 475 4.49 29.56 -0.67
C GLY A 475 6.02 29.53 -0.78
N MET A 476 6.60 29.81 -1.95
CA MET A 476 8.05 29.95 -2.08
C MET A 476 8.59 31.16 -1.32
N SER A 477 7.82 32.26 -1.27
CA SER A 477 8.19 33.42 -0.44
C SER A 477 8.14 33.13 1.05
N MET A 478 7.24 32.25 1.53
CA MET A 478 7.27 31.77 2.92
C MET A 478 8.62 31.12 3.25
N VAL A 479 9.15 30.30 2.33
CA VAL A 479 10.44 29.63 2.54
C VAL A 479 11.60 30.64 2.42
N GLU A 480 11.56 31.54 1.46
CA GLU A 480 12.58 32.58 1.28
C GLU A 480 12.71 33.49 2.50
N GLN A 481 11.58 33.82 3.16
CA GLN A 481 11.54 34.69 4.35
C GLN A 481 11.66 33.93 5.67
N GLY A 482 11.73 32.58 5.64
CA GLY A 482 11.88 31.75 6.85
C GLY A 482 10.58 31.48 7.62
N ASP A 483 9.42 31.79 7.05
CA ASP A 483 8.11 31.44 7.64
C ASP A 483 7.81 29.94 7.49
N ALA A 484 8.48 29.27 6.56
CA ALA A 484 8.52 27.81 6.40
C ALA A 484 9.94 27.37 6.02
N ASP A 485 10.19 26.07 6.02
CA ASP A 485 11.52 25.51 5.85
C ASP A 485 11.71 24.83 4.49
N ALA A 486 10.61 24.28 3.92
CA ALA A 486 10.59 23.67 2.59
C ALA A 486 9.24 23.87 1.90
N PHE A 487 9.21 23.63 0.58
CA PHE A 487 8.02 23.83 -0.26
C PHE A 487 7.86 22.70 -1.27
N ILE A 488 6.62 22.23 -1.45
CA ILE A 488 6.25 21.15 -2.39
C ILE A 488 5.07 21.59 -3.25
N THR A 489 5.16 21.33 -4.57
CA THR A 489 4.12 21.60 -5.58
C THR A 489 4.28 20.67 -6.78
N GLY A 490 3.30 20.60 -7.70
CA GLY A 490 3.47 19.94 -8.99
C GLY A 490 2.23 19.22 -9.55
N LEU A 491 1.20 18.99 -8.73
CA LEU A 491 0.03 18.21 -9.15
C LEU A 491 -0.96 18.96 -10.05
N TYR A 492 -0.98 20.29 -9.99
CA TYR A 492 -1.88 21.14 -10.80
C TYR A 492 -1.17 22.08 -11.76
N THR A 493 0.08 22.40 -11.49
CA THR A 493 0.77 23.47 -12.19
C THR A 493 1.68 22.91 -13.27
N LYS A 494 1.67 23.53 -14.47
CA LYS A 494 2.65 23.20 -15.51
C LYS A 494 4.06 23.39 -14.97
N TYR A 495 4.90 22.38 -15.10
CA TYR A 495 6.26 22.35 -14.59
C TYR A 495 7.08 23.60 -14.99
N SER A 496 6.94 24.06 -16.24
CA SER A 496 7.61 25.25 -16.74
C SER A 496 7.27 26.55 -15.97
N ASN A 497 6.02 26.67 -15.52
CA ASN A 497 5.60 27.83 -14.71
C ASN A 497 6.22 27.77 -13.31
N THR A 498 6.27 26.58 -12.72
CA THR A 498 6.90 26.38 -11.40
C THR A 498 8.39 26.70 -11.43
N ILE A 499 9.10 26.26 -12.49
CA ILE A 499 10.52 26.58 -12.71
C ILE A 499 10.72 28.12 -12.79
N LYS A 500 9.84 28.84 -13.51
CA LYS A 500 9.90 30.28 -13.61
C LYS A 500 9.79 30.93 -12.23
N VAL A 501 8.79 30.54 -11.44
CA VAL A 501 8.58 31.10 -10.10
C VAL A 501 9.77 30.79 -9.18
N ALA A 502 10.30 29.55 -9.22
CA ALA A 502 11.48 29.19 -8.43
C ALA A 502 12.72 30.06 -8.79
N LYS A 503 12.94 30.32 -10.08
CA LYS A 503 14.02 31.24 -10.52
C LYS A 503 13.78 32.66 -10.07
N GLU A 504 12.54 33.14 -10.08
CA GLU A 504 12.20 34.53 -9.71
C GLU A 504 12.27 34.76 -8.20
N VAL A 505 11.73 33.85 -7.39
CA VAL A 505 11.63 34.00 -5.93
C VAL A 505 12.90 33.51 -5.23
N ILE A 506 13.33 32.30 -5.53
CA ILE A 506 14.42 31.59 -4.80
C ILE A 506 15.78 31.90 -5.46
N GLY A 507 15.88 31.63 -6.77
CA GLY A 507 17.12 31.71 -7.50
C GLY A 507 18.04 30.51 -7.36
N VAL A 508 19.09 30.51 -8.19
CA VAL A 508 20.11 29.45 -8.23
C VAL A 508 21.21 29.76 -7.22
N ARG A 509 21.82 28.75 -6.62
CA ARG A 509 22.99 28.87 -5.74
C ARG A 509 24.13 29.59 -6.47
N LYS A 510 24.84 30.45 -5.75
CA LYS A 510 25.87 31.35 -6.34
C LYS A 510 27.00 30.61 -7.08
N ASP A 511 27.32 29.39 -6.68
CA ASP A 511 28.39 28.59 -7.25
C ASP A 511 28.01 27.81 -8.52
N TYR A 512 26.79 27.99 -9.01
CA TYR A 512 26.25 27.31 -10.19
C TYR A 512 25.51 28.26 -11.11
N ASN A 513 25.53 27.98 -12.41
CA ASN A 513 24.82 28.78 -13.43
C ASN A 513 23.40 28.25 -13.67
N THR A 514 23.14 27.00 -13.24
CA THR A 514 21.87 26.34 -13.42
C THR A 514 21.47 25.52 -12.19
N PHE A 515 20.22 25.09 -12.19
CA PHE A 515 19.77 24.02 -11.30
C PHE A 515 19.28 22.84 -12.15
N ALA A 516 19.16 21.67 -11.57
CA ALA A 516 18.87 20.43 -12.26
C ALA A 516 17.96 19.53 -11.43
N THR A 517 17.51 18.43 -12.02
CA THR A 517 16.71 17.42 -11.33
C THR A 517 17.35 16.03 -11.41
N MET A 518 17.15 15.28 -10.34
CA MET A 518 17.59 13.90 -10.23
C MET A 518 16.41 13.00 -9.91
N HIS A 519 16.36 11.81 -10.54
CA HIS A 519 15.54 10.70 -10.09
C HIS A 519 16.46 9.60 -9.57
N ILE A 520 16.00 8.92 -8.51
CA ILE A 520 16.71 7.83 -7.86
C ILE A 520 15.95 6.55 -8.18
N LEU A 521 16.56 5.65 -8.93
CA LEU A 521 16.01 4.38 -9.35
C LEU A 521 16.49 3.30 -8.39
N ASN A 522 15.60 2.81 -7.54
CA ASN A 522 15.91 1.74 -6.59
C ASN A 522 15.74 0.38 -7.28
N SER A 523 16.83 -0.15 -7.83
CA SER A 523 16.85 -1.44 -8.50
C SER A 523 17.40 -2.55 -7.61
N LYS A 524 17.29 -3.80 -8.07
CA LYS A 524 17.93 -4.97 -7.42
C LYS A 524 19.46 -4.85 -7.31
N ARG A 525 20.08 -3.94 -8.08
CA ARG A 525 21.53 -3.63 -8.03
C ARG A 525 21.87 -2.50 -7.06
N GLY A 526 20.88 -1.92 -6.39
CA GLY A 526 21.00 -0.74 -5.54
C GLY A 526 20.44 0.52 -6.20
N ALA A 527 20.65 1.66 -5.55
CA ALA A 527 20.18 2.96 -6.03
C ALA A 527 21.05 3.47 -7.19
N ILE A 528 20.41 3.84 -8.29
CA ILE A 528 21.03 4.51 -9.45
C ILE A 528 20.46 5.92 -9.54
N TYR A 529 21.34 6.92 -9.56
CA TYR A 529 21.00 8.34 -9.60
C TYR A 529 21.06 8.84 -11.05
N VAL A 530 19.96 9.37 -11.56
CA VAL A 530 19.83 9.80 -12.98
C VAL A 530 19.56 11.30 -13.06
N ALA A 531 20.38 12.07 -13.76
CA ALA A 531 20.29 13.52 -13.97
C ALA A 531 20.66 13.93 -15.41
N ASP A 532 20.26 15.09 -15.94
CA ASP A 532 19.17 15.96 -15.54
C ASP A 532 17.87 15.52 -16.21
N THR A 533 16.84 15.27 -15.41
CA THR A 533 15.65 14.61 -15.94
C THR A 533 14.55 15.55 -16.42
N LEU A 534 14.54 16.85 -15.98
CA LEU A 534 13.38 17.72 -16.20
C LEU A 534 13.69 19.20 -16.48
N ILE A 535 14.92 19.68 -16.36
CA ILE A 535 15.23 21.12 -16.39
C ILE A 535 15.94 21.56 -17.68
N ASN A 536 17.09 21.00 -17.98
CA ASN A 536 17.98 21.50 -19.03
C ASN A 536 17.78 20.75 -20.35
N ARG A 537 16.99 21.34 -21.26
CA ARG A 537 16.61 20.70 -22.53
C ARG A 537 17.79 20.44 -23.46
N HIS A 538 18.64 21.46 -23.65
CA HIS A 538 19.79 21.48 -24.55
C HIS A 538 21.00 22.03 -23.81
N PRO A 539 21.58 21.26 -22.88
CA PRO A 539 22.72 21.74 -22.10
C PRO A 539 23.97 21.84 -22.98
N ASN A 540 24.71 22.93 -22.78
CA ASN A 540 26.08 23.06 -23.26
C ASN A 540 27.05 22.43 -22.24
N GLN A 541 28.36 22.44 -22.53
CA GLN A 541 29.39 21.91 -21.66
C GLN A 541 29.36 22.49 -20.23
N ASP A 542 29.09 23.80 -20.08
CA ASP A 542 29.08 24.44 -18.75
C ASP A 542 27.87 24.02 -17.92
N VAL A 543 26.73 23.84 -18.57
CA VAL A 543 25.53 23.29 -17.90
C VAL A 543 25.76 21.83 -17.50
N LEU A 544 26.36 21.01 -18.37
CA LEU A 544 26.68 19.58 -18.04
C LEU A 544 27.71 19.52 -16.91
N TYR A 545 28.69 20.40 -16.89
CA TYR A 545 29.66 20.55 -15.82
C TYR A 545 28.95 20.83 -14.47
N ASP A 546 28.01 21.79 -14.44
CA ASP A 546 27.25 22.10 -13.24
C ASP A 546 26.32 20.95 -12.83
N VAL A 547 25.66 20.27 -13.76
CA VAL A 547 24.79 19.11 -13.47
C VAL A 547 25.59 17.98 -12.81
N ALA A 548 26.78 17.68 -13.28
CA ALA A 548 27.63 16.65 -12.69
C ALA A 548 28.08 17.01 -11.26
N ARG A 549 28.44 18.27 -11.02
CA ARG A 549 28.80 18.77 -9.66
C ARG A 549 27.62 18.74 -8.70
N LEU A 550 26.43 19.14 -9.17
CA LEU A 550 25.19 19.06 -8.42
C LEU A 550 24.84 17.60 -8.09
N SER A 551 25.05 16.69 -9.06
CA SER A 551 24.82 15.27 -8.86
C SER A 551 25.77 14.67 -7.81
N GLU A 552 27.05 15.03 -7.88
CA GLU A 552 28.04 14.61 -6.87
C GLU A 552 27.63 15.06 -5.46
N HIS A 553 27.28 16.33 -5.31
CA HIS A 553 26.83 16.89 -4.04
C HIS A 553 25.56 16.19 -3.51
N THR A 554 24.60 15.91 -4.39
CA THR A 554 23.33 15.31 -4.02
C THR A 554 23.50 13.82 -3.65
N VAL A 555 24.33 13.06 -4.35
CA VAL A 555 24.63 11.66 -4.00
C VAL A 555 25.35 11.57 -2.65
N LYS A 556 26.30 12.47 -2.38
CA LYS A 556 26.95 12.59 -1.05
C LYS A 556 25.96 12.99 0.03
N PHE A 557 24.97 13.82 -0.27
CA PHE A 557 23.88 14.17 0.64
C PHE A 557 23.09 12.94 1.09
N PHE A 558 22.89 11.94 0.23
CA PHE A 558 22.31 10.64 0.58
C PHE A 558 23.31 9.65 1.21
N ASN A 559 24.47 10.13 1.64
CA ASN A 559 25.53 9.33 2.27
C ASN A 559 26.01 8.17 1.38
N GLN A 560 26.13 8.44 0.08
CA GLN A 560 26.66 7.52 -0.91
C GLN A 560 27.91 8.13 -1.58
N ASP A 561 28.87 7.25 -1.96
CA ASP A 561 30.04 7.66 -2.73
C ASP A 561 29.68 7.74 -4.21
N PRO A 562 29.70 8.95 -4.84
CA PRO A 562 29.32 9.10 -6.24
C PRO A 562 30.38 8.53 -7.17
N VAL A 563 29.95 7.66 -8.09
CA VAL A 563 30.72 7.16 -9.24
C VAL A 563 29.95 7.56 -10.49
N ILE A 564 30.40 8.62 -11.16
CA ILE A 564 29.62 9.34 -12.16
C ILE A 564 30.06 8.94 -13.56
N ALA A 565 29.12 8.40 -14.35
CA ALA A 565 29.26 8.24 -15.78
C ALA A 565 28.47 9.34 -16.51
N MET A 566 29.17 10.13 -17.33
CA MET A 566 28.55 11.07 -18.25
C MET A 566 28.27 10.38 -19.56
N VAL A 567 26.98 10.21 -19.92
CA VAL A 567 26.58 9.31 -20.99
C VAL A 567 26.10 10.01 -22.24
N SER A 568 26.42 9.39 -23.38
CA SER A 568 25.97 9.76 -24.71
C SER A 568 25.75 8.50 -25.56
N TYR A 569 25.47 8.68 -26.85
CA TYR A 569 25.40 7.58 -27.83
C TYR A 569 26.80 7.15 -28.37
N SER A 570 27.86 7.87 -28.01
CA SER A 570 29.26 7.67 -28.40
C SER A 570 30.08 7.18 -27.19
N ASN A 571 31.27 6.64 -27.46
CA ASN A 571 32.23 6.26 -26.44
C ASN A 571 33.59 6.92 -26.72
N PHE A 572 34.07 7.76 -25.82
CA PHE A 572 35.42 8.32 -25.77
C PHE A 572 35.93 8.86 -27.10
N GLY A 573 35.15 9.76 -27.74
CA GLY A 573 35.56 10.43 -29.01
C GLY A 573 35.28 9.63 -30.27
N THR A 574 34.43 8.61 -30.25
CA THR A 574 34.02 7.90 -31.48
C THR A 574 33.11 8.73 -32.40
N ASP A 575 32.58 9.85 -31.89
CA ASP A 575 31.85 10.87 -32.65
C ASP A 575 32.30 12.28 -32.20
N GLU A 576 32.73 13.10 -33.16
CA GLU A 576 33.30 14.44 -32.91
C GLU A 576 32.29 15.56 -33.14
N VAL A 577 30.98 15.27 -33.20
CA VAL A 577 29.96 16.30 -33.42
C VAL A 577 28.80 16.15 -32.43
N GLY A 578 28.16 17.29 -32.11
CA GLY A 578 26.92 17.28 -31.31
C GLY A 578 27.11 17.03 -29.80
N SER A 579 26.21 16.28 -29.19
CA SER A 579 26.21 16.09 -27.74
C SER A 579 27.42 15.37 -27.16
N PRO A 580 28.06 14.38 -27.84
CA PRO A 580 29.29 13.76 -27.34
C PRO A 580 30.40 14.77 -27.04
N VAL A 581 30.61 15.75 -27.92
CA VAL A 581 31.64 16.78 -27.74
C VAL A 581 31.39 17.63 -26.48
N ALA A 582 30.14 18.06 -26.26
CA ALA A 582 29.80 18.81 -25.06
C ALA A 582 30.00 18.01 -23.77
N VAL A 583 29.69 16.70 -23.80
CA VAL A 583 29.93 15.78 -22.66
C VAL A 583 31.43 15.62 -22.42
N HIS A 584 32.20 15.36 -23.47
CA HIS A 584 33.65 15.21 -23.39
C HIS A 584 34.33 16.46 -22.77
N GLN A 585 34.01 17.61 -23.29
CA GLN A 585 34.55 18.89 -22.77
C GLN A 585 34.16 19.16 -21.32
N ALA A 586 32.95 18.79 -20.92
CA ALA A 586 32.51 18.88 -19.52
C ALA A 586 33.32 17.93 -18.63
N VAL A 587 33.59 16.69 -19.09
CA VAL A 587 34.38 15.69 -18.35
C VAL A 587 35.82 16.16 -18.19
N GLU A 588 36.47 16.63 -19.26
CA GLU A 588 37.85 17.18 -19.18
C GLU A 588 37.93 18.29 -18.16
N LYS A 589 36.99 19.27 -18.20
CA LYS A 589 36.92 20.36 -17.26
C LYS A 589 36.73 19.90 -15.82
N LEU A 590 35.83 18.94 -15.57
CA LEU A 590 35.58 18.35 -14.25
C LEU A 590 36.84 17.66 -13.70
N GLN A 591 37.52 16.88 -14.54
CA GLN A 591 38.72 16.14 -14.17
C GLN A 591 39.91 17.05 -13.88
N HIS A 592 39.94 18.24 -14.56
CA HIS A 592 40.94 19.28 -14.30
C HIS A 592 40.65 20.02 -12.99
N ASP A 593 39.42 20.50 -12.81
CA ASP A 593 39.05 21.36 -11.69
C ASP A 593 38.84 20.56 -10.37
N PHE A 594 38.46 19.30 -10.48
CA PHE A 594 38.21 18.38 -9.35
C PHE A 594 38.91 17.03 -9.56
N PRO A 595 40.24 16.93 -9.37
CA PRO A 595 41.02 15.70 -9.63
C PRO A 595 40.53 14.46 -8.83
N ASP A 596 39.94 14.69 -7.66
CA ASP A 596 39.42 13.62 -6.76
C ASP A 596 37.99 13.17 -7.12
N MET A 597 37.31 13.89 -8.00
CA MET A 597 35.97 13.52 -8.47
C MET A 597 36.02 12.27 -9.34
N VAL A 598 35.25 11.24 -8.98
CA VAL A 598 35.19 10.00 -9.75
C VAL A 598 34.17 10.16 -10.89
N VAL A 599 34.62 10.75 -11.97
CA VAL A 599 33.82 11.04 -13.16
C VAL A 599 34.56 10.71 -14.45
N ASP A 600 33.86 10.13 -15.43
CA ASP A 600 34.40 9.85 -16.76
C ASP A 600 33.29 9.76 -17.83
N GLY A 601 33.66 9.85 -19.09
CA GLY A 601 32.80 9.79 -20.30
C GLY A 601 33.39 10.64 -21.44
N GLU A 602 32.69 10.77 -22.55
CA GLU A 602 31.34 10.23 -22.81
C GLU A 602 31.41 8.73 -23.04
N MET A 603 30.38 8.03 -22.58
CA MET A 603 30.22 6.61 -22.85
C MET A 603 28.74 6.22 -23.00
N GLN A 604 28.46 5.11 -23.67
CA GLN A 604 27.11 4.56 -23.75
C GLN A 604 26.68 3.94 -22.41
N VAL A 605 25.39 3.94 -22.14
CA VAL A 605 24.80 3.45 -20.86
C VAL A 605 25.18 1.98 -20.54
N ASN A 606 25.25 1.11 -21.57
CA ASN A 606 25.65 -0.28 -21.39
C ASN A 606 27.08 -0.43 -20.87
N PHE A 607 28.02 0.43 -21.29
CA PHE A 607 29.38 0.46 -20.75
C PHE A 607 29.41 1.09 -19.36
N ALA A 608 28.61 2.13 -19.11
CA ALA A 608 28.49 2.74 -17.78
C ALA A 608 28.07 1.70 -16.73
N LEU A 609 27.05 0.91 -17.02
CA LEU A 609 26.43 -0.03 -16.07
C LEU A 609 27.03 -1.45 -16.08
N ASN A 610 27.89 -1.78 -17.03
CA ASN A 610 28.59 -3.06 -17.07
C ASN A 610 30.10 -2.86 -16.86
N ARG A 611 30.53 -3.03 -15.59
CA ARG A 611 31.91 -2.82 -15.18
C ARG A 611 32.91 -3.69 -15.97
N GLU A 612 32.61 -4.97 -16.11
CA GLU A 612 33.51 -5.91 -16.81
C GLU A 612 33.69 -5.55 -18.28
N LEU A 613 32.59 -5.25 -18.97
CA LEU A 613 32.62 -4.84 -20.37
C LEU A 613 33.37 -3.52 -20.57
N ARG A 614 33.15 -2.55 -19.68
CA ARG A 614 33.82 -1.25 -19.71
C ARG A 614 35.31 -1.39 -19.47
N ASP A 615 35.70 -2.11 -18.43
CA ASP A 615 37.10 -2.22 -17.99
C ASP A 615 37.91 -3.04 -18.99
N ASP A 616 37.29 -3.99 -19.72
CA ASP A 616 37.92 -4.74 -20.82
C ASP A 616 38.14 -3.86 -22.05
N LYS A 617 37.11 -3.10 -22.49
CA LYS A 617 37.18 -2.31 -23.72
C LYS A 617 37.89 -0.98 -23.55
N TYR A 618 37.77 -0.36 -22.37
CA TYR A 618 38.32 0.98 -22.05
C TYR A 618 39.14 0.95 -20.75
N PRO A 619 40.27 0.20 -20.70
CA PRO A 619 41.04 0.01 -19.48
C PRO A 619 41.69 1.30 -18.93
N PHE A 620 41.66 2.39 -19.70
CA PHE A 620 42.15 3.72 -19.34
C PHE A 620 41.12 4.54 -18.51
N THR A 621 39.87 4.12 -18.44
CA THR A 621 38.81 4.89 -17.76
C THR A 621 39.11 5.12 -16.27
N ARG A 622 38.80 6.31 -15.77
CA ARG A 622 38.88 6.64 -14.32
C ARG A 622 37.87 5.84 -13.49
N LEU A 623 36.87 5.23 -14.11
CA LEU A 623 35.84 4.39 -13.45
C LEU A 623 36.29 2.92 -13.34
N LYS A 624 37.50 2.56 -13.75
CA LYS A 624 38.01 1.19 -13.70
C LYS A 624 37.89 0.58 -12.30
N GLY A 625 37.34 -0.62 -12.22
CA GLY A 625 37.13 -1.35 -10.98
C GLY A 625 35.99 -0.83 -10.10
N LYS A 626 35.26 0.22 -10.51
CA LYS A 626 34.18 0.83 -9.73
C LYS A 626 32.82 0.57 -10.38
N ASP A 627 31.80 0.37 -9.57
CA ASP A 627 30.42 0.28 -10.06
C ASP A 627 29.80 1.69 -10.14
N VAL A 628 29.31 2.05 -11.31
CA VAL A 628 28.65 3.33 -11.56
C VAL A 628 27.30 3.34 -10.84
N ASN A 629 27.06 4.36 -10.03
CA ASN A 629 25.78 4.62 -9.36
C ASN A 629 25.13 5.91 -9.79
N THR A 630 25.83 6.77 -10.55
CA THR A 630 25.33 8.09 -10.96
C THR A 630 25.50 8.26 -12.47
N ILE A 631 24.41 8.57 -13.15
CA ILE A 631 24.37 8.74 -14.60
C ILE A 631 23.91 10.16 -14.94
N VAL A 632 24.75 10.92 -15.63
CA VAL A 632 24.42 12.24 -16.16
C VAL A 632 24.26 12.12 -17.67
N PHE A 633 23.05 12.37 -18.15
CA PHE A 633 22.72 12.29 -19.57
C PHE A 633 23.08 13.56 -20.31
N ALA A 634 23.43 13.41 -21.59
CA ALA A 634 23.79 14.53 -22.47
C ALA A 634 22.67 15.54 -22.69
N ASN A 635 21.43 15.18 -22.43
CA ASN A 635 20.26 16.08 -22.50
C ASN A 635 19.04 15.49 -21.78
N MET A 636 18.06 16.37 -21.52
CA MET A 636 16.81 16.04 -20.83
C MET A 636 16.00 14.95 -21.56
N ASN A 637 15.94 14.93 -22.89
CA ASN A 637 15.15 13.96 -23.63
C ASN A 637 15.64 12.53 -23.38
N ALA A 638 16.96 12.33 -23.39
CA ALA A 638 17.56 11.03 -23.11
C ALA A 638 17.30 10.58 -21.66
N ALA A 639 17.52 11.46 -20.69
CA ALA A 639 17.32 11.18 -19.28
C ALA A 639 15.85 10.87 -18.97
N ASN A 640 14.93 11.73 -19.42
CA ASN A 640 13.50 11.60 -19.18
C ASN A 640 12.93 10.31 -19.79
N SER A 641 13.23 10.06 -21.07
CA SER A 641 12.76 8.84 -21.75
C SER A 641 13.32 7.58 -21.10
N SER A 642 14.58 7.60 -20.65
CA SER A 642 15.22 6.42 -20.04
C SER A 642 14.58 6.05 -18.70
N TYR A 643 14.41 7.00 -17.77
CA TYR A 643 13.82 6.63 -16.48
C TYR A 643 12.33 6.28 -16.61
N LYS A 644 11.56 6.98 -17.47
CA LYS A 644 10.15 6.64 -17.77
C LYS A 644 10.01 5.28 -18.42
N LEU A 645 10.95 4.88 -19.29
CA LEU A 645 10.96 3.54 -19.88
C LEU A 645 11.19 2.46 -18.81
N ILE A 646 12.15 2.69 -17.90
CA ILE A 646 12.39 1.77 -16.78
C ILE A 646 11.15 1.68 -15.89
N GLN A 647 10.54 2.80 -15.54
CA GLN A 647 9.30 2.85 -14.75
C GLN A 647 8.16 2.04 -15.37
N ALA A 648 8.05 2.09 -16.71
CA ALA A 648 6.99 1.38 -17.43
C ALA A 648 7.26 -0.13 -17.59
N LEU A 649 8.53 -0.53 -17.65
CA LEU A 649 8.93 -1.93 -17.89
C LEU A 649 9.19 -2.72 -16.61
N ASP A 650 9.61 -2.06 -15.53
CA ASP A 650 9.92 -2.68 -14.25
C ASP A 650 9.08 -2.04 -13.13
N PRO A 651 7.87 -2.54 -12.88
CA PRO A 651 7.01 -2.04 -11.81
C PRO A 651 7.61 -2.19 -10.40
N ASP A 652 8.60 -3.08 -10.23
CA ASP A 652 9.29 -3.33 -8.97
C ASP A 652 10.42 -2.31 -8.72
N CYS A 653 10.79 -1.51 -9.73
CA CYS A 653 11.77 -0.45 -9.59
C CYS A 653 11.12 0.78 -8.96
N GLU A 654 11.28 0.95 -7.66
CA GLU A 654 10.83 2.17 -6.97
C GLU A 654 11.62 3.38 -7.46
N ILE A 655 10.92 4.46 -7.82
CA ILE A 655 11.54 5.71 -8.26
C ILE A 655 11.25 6.81 -7.27
N VAL A 656 12.30 7.40 -6.68
CA VAL A 656 12.21 8.56 -5.79
C VAL A 656 12.61 9.81 -6.55
N GLY A 657 11.76 10.81 -6.55
CA GLY A 657 12.00 12.09 -7.21
C GLY A 657 10.74 12.72 -7.81
N PRO A 658 10.91 13.81 -8.55
CA PRO A 658 12.18 14.50 -8.88
C PRO A 658 12.79 15.26 -7.69
N VAL A 659 14.08 15.06 -7.43
CA VAL A 659 14.86 15.80 -6.45
C VAL A 659 15.44 17.04 -7.12
N GLN A 660 15.13 18.23 -6.60
CA GLN A 660 15.67 19.47 -7.14
C GLN A 660 17.07 19.72 -6.60
N MET A 661 18.00 20.08 -7.46
CA MET A 661 19.41 20.32 -7.13
C MET A 661 19.82 21.74 -7.53
N GLY A 662 20.45 22.49 -6.64
CA GLY A 662 21.07 23.76 -6.96
C GLY A 662 20.21 25.02 -6.77
N LEU A 663 19.02 24.92 -6.20
CA LEU A 663 18.25 26.07 -5.72
C LEU A 663 18.78 26.59 -4.38
N ASN A 664 18.61 27.89 -4.11
CA ASN A 664 19.09 28.51 -2.85
C ASN A 664 18.34 28.03 -1.61
N LYS A 665 17.11 27.52 -1.78
CA LYS A 665 16.25 27.03 -0.71
C LYS A 665 15.63 25.67 -1.08
N PRO A 666 15.20 24.87 -0.11
CA PRO A 666 14.58 23.56 -0.32
C PRO A 666 13.20 23.69 -0.96
N ILE A 667 13.17 23.71 -2.27
CA ILE A 667 11.96 23.77 -3.09
C ILE A 667 11.95 22.53 -3.98
N HIS A 668 10.93 21.69 -3.84
CA HIS A 668 10.81 20.47 -4.62
C HIS A 668 9.50 20.44 -5.40
N PHE A 669 9.55 19.82 -6.57
CA PHE A 669 8.41 19.66 -7.46
C PHE A 669 8.08 18.19 -7.58
N THR A 670 6.81 17.86 -7.79
CA THR A 670 6.37 16.49 -8.08
C THR A 670 5.88 16.39 -9.52
N ASP A 671 5.78 15.18 -10.06
CA ASP A 671 5.07 14.95 -11.31
C ASP A 671 3.55 15.11 -11.09
N PHE A 672 2.81 15.47 -12.15
CA PHE A 672 1.35 15.65 -12.07
C PHE A 672 0.63 14.30 -11.82
N GLU A 673 1.26 13.18 -12.14
CA GLU A 673 0.78 11.82 -11.90
C GLU A 673 1.29 11.22 -10.57
N ALA A 674 1.99 12.02 -9.75
CA ALA A 674 2.60 11.52 -8.51
C ALA A 674 1.55 10.92 -7.57
N SER A 675 1.84 9.74 -7.07
CA SER A 675 1.08 9.06 -6.02
C SER A 675 1.28 9.73 -4.65
N VAL A 676 0.50 9.32 -3.67
CA VAL A 676 0.68 9.77 -2.27
C VAL A 676 2.09 9.42 -1.77
N SER A 677 2.56 8.21 -2.08
CA SER A 677 3.90 7.75 -1.69
C SER A 677 5.01 8.59 -2.32
N ASP A 678 4.89 8.94 -3.62
CA ASP A 678 5.88 9.78 -4.30
C ASP A 678 5.98 11.16 -3.64
N VAL A 679 4.83 11.76 -3.29
CA VAL A 679 4.80 13.06 -2.60
C VAL A 679 5.42 12.95 -1.21
N VAL A 680 5.15 11.87 -0.45
CA VAL A 680 5.76 11.64 0.87
C VAL A 680 7.28 11.44 0.74
N ASN A 681 7.75 10.69 -0.25
CA ASN A 681 9.18 10.50 -0.52
C ASN A 681 9.88 11.82 -0.83
N VAL A 682 9.29 12.64 -1.72
CA VAL A 682 9.82 13.99 -2.03
C VAL A 682 9.75 14.89 -0.80
N THR A 683 8.74 14.75 0.06
CA THR A 683 8.65 15.49 1.33
C THR A 683 9.80 15.13 2.27
N ALA A 684 10.13 13.85 2.40
CA ALA A 684 11.25 13.42 3.21
C ALA A 684 12.59 13.99 2.70
N VAL A 685 12.79 14.02 1.37
CA VAL A 685 13.96 14.69 0.76
C VAL A 685 13.99 16.19 1.12
N ALA A 686 12.85 16.88 0.98
CA ALA A 686 12.74 18.31 1.26
C ALA A 686 13.04 18.65 2.72
N VAL A 687 12.59 17.79 3.64
CA VAL A 687 12.86 17.93 5.10
C VAL A 687 14.35 17.81 5.40
N ILE A 688 15.02 16.80 4.83
CA ILE A 688 16.46 16.60 5.06
C ILE A 688 17.25 17.75 4.43
N ASP A 689 16.88 18.20 3.21
CA ASP A 689 17.52 19.36 2.55
C ASP A 689 17.38 20.63 3.40
N ALA A 690 16.18 20.88 3.96
CA ALA A 690 15.92 22.02 4.86
C ALA A 690 16.73 21.94 6.16
N TYR A 691 16.87 20.75 6.75
CA TYR A 691 17.69 20.55 7.93
C TYR A 691 19.18 20.84 7.65
N VAL A 692 19.70 20.32 6.55
CA VAL A 692 21.09 20.56 6.13
C VAL A 692 21.36 22.03 5.82
N ASP A 693 20.41 22.72 5.16
CA ASP A 693 20.52 24.16 4.89
C ASP A 693 20.60 24.97 6.20
N LYS A 694 19.76 24.65 7.18
CA LYS A 694 19.81 25.28 8.53
C LYS A 694 21.12 25.05 9.26
N VAL A 695 21.65 23.83 9.23
CA VAL A 695 22.92 23.50 9.90
C VAL A 695 24.09 24.23 9.26
N LYS A 696 24.09 24.40 7.93
CA LYS A 696 25.11 25.16 7.20
C LYS A 696 25.05 26.67 7.48
N ASN A 697 23.84 27.23 7.58
CA ASN A 697 23.63 28.66 7.81
C ASN A 697 23.87 29.09 9.26
N ASN A 698 23.86 28.15 10.21
CA ASN A 698 24.16 28.37 11.64
C ASN A 698 25.65 28.19 11.98
N LYS A 699 26.49 27.80 11.02
CA LYS A 699 27.96 27.75 11.12
C LYS A 699 28.58 28.93 10.40
#